data_5258a212b4a37fd61ecdace2366859ad
#
_entry.id   5258a212b4a37fd61ecdace2366859ad
#
_cell.length_a   1.000
_cell.length_b   1.000
_cell.length_c   1.000
_cell.angle_alpha   90.00
_cell.angle_beta   90.00
_cell.angle_gamma   90.00
#
_symmetry.space_group_name_H-M   'P 1'
#
loop_
_entity.id
_entity.type
_entity.pdbx_description
1 polymer ?
#
loop_
_entity_poly.entity_id
_entity_poly.type
_entity_poly.pdbx_seq_one_letter_code
_entity_poly.pdbx_strand_id
1 'polypeptide(L)'
;MNLIIRRIIPFLLIALAMVNGGANISAQERSKGLLIRVIDDETLQPLPGVLVHYGREGNVTNEEGNIDLPQGLAANTTVSFSYIGYQKISLSIDKLRRSKGGVIHMTPITEALEEVVVTTEGNTTRRTAVGQSIGALTLGMQMGKNLGEAVQGVRGVSLISNGVSSSQPVIHGMYGERILILNNGVRHKSQQWGQGHAPEIALAQAGRVTILKGAESVRYGADALGGVIIVEQASLPYSQEGIKGSTTLYGATNGLTYGVSGKVEKGMGHHLAWRVLGDYSNSGDKRTAQYLLNNTGQRQWSMLGQLGWRSTALEAELLISSLQEKEGTYFGAQMGNVDLLKERIEMGRPPQDVITPFTRKIDYGYHTTSHSLAKLKMGYTPNNRHRFEGMIAYQLNLRNEYHLRRNKLSHVPESALVLQNVEGEFLWHYTANKHLEVESGILGTFTDNYNKPGTGVVPMIPNYVQGGWGVYTITKYHTDMWGVEIGIRGDGQRTEAVGIDYDGQNYGGIEHQNNLTYSIGGYAEIANGLTLRSQIGSAWRAPHVSELYSNGLDMERGIYMIGNKDLKSERVFKWVASLSYRNSWLHADLEGYLQWVNNYIYQEPTKAYRTLVSGTYPLFAIKQTSAALHGVDAEVTVYPFSWLSYTISSGMIWANEQSTGRYLPYMPPLHIREEIKGEWAVLGGKHKASISLQHKFVAKQNRFDPDTDLIKFAPPAYHLVGLNVGFTQGGIAKNSDIIYRLSIENLFNKEYKEYTNLARYYAHDLGRNIQFSISYNF
;
A
#
# COMPACT_ATOMS: atom_id res chain seq x y z
N MET A 1 -25.81 -7.87 16.48
CA MET A 1 -26.47 -6.96 15.55
C MET A 1 -27.31 -5.87 16.27
N ASN A 2 -28.11 -6.17 17.28
CA ASN A 2 -28.92 -5.15 17.97
C ASN A 2 -28.17 -4.16 18.89
N LEU A 3 -26.95 -4.47 19.34
CA LEU A 3 -26.17 -3.57 20.21
C LEU A 3 -25.38 -2.49 19.41
N ILE A 4 -24.99 -2.81 18.20
CA ILE A 4 -24.21 -1.91 17.31
C ILE A 4 -25.12 -0.82 16.73
N ILE A 5 -26.33 -1.18 16.31
CA ILE A 5 -27.29 -0.23 15.73
C ILE A 5 -27.74 0.84 16.76
N ARG A 6 -27.87 0.50 18.03
CA ARG A 6 -28.26 1.47 19.08
C ARG A 6 -27.17 2.47 19.47
N ARG A 7 -25.91 2.23 19.13
CA ARG A 7 -24.79 3.15 19.42
C ARG A 7 -24.38 4.04 18.25
N ILE A 8 -24.80 3.72 17.03
CA ILE A 8 -24.47 4.49 15.81
C ILE A 8 -25.48 5.60 15.50
N ILE A 9 -26.75 5.44 15.89
CA ILE A 9 -27.83 6.41 15.64
C ILE A 9 -27.52 7.83 16.18
N PRO A 10 -26.90 8.05 17.35
CA PRO A 10 -26.58 9.41 17.81
C PRO A 10 -25.59 10.16 16.92
N PHE A 11 -24.65 9.45 16.26
CA PHE A 11 -23.66 10.08 15.38
C PHE A 11 -24.25 10.50 14.02
N LEU A 12 -25.22 9.75 13.51
CA LEU A 12 -25.93 10.11 12.27
C LEU A 12 -26.82 11.37 12.43
N LEU A 13 -27.39 11.57 13.61
CA LEU A 13 -28.25 12.73 13.90
C LEU A 13 -27.45 14.03 14.04
N ILE A 14 -26.19 13.98 14.45
CA ILE A 14 -25.31 15.16 14.51
C ILE A 14 -24.91 15.61 13.11
N ALA A 15 -24.71 14.68 12.17
CA ALA A 15 -24.40 15.01 10.78
C ALA A 15 -25.59 15.64 10.02
N LEU A 16 -26.83 15.27 10.36
CA LEU A 16 -28.02 15.83 9.73
C LEU A 16 -28.39 17.25 10.24
N ALA A 17 -27.93 17.63 11.43
CA ALA A 17 -28.25 18.96 12.03
C ALA A 17 -27.40 20.11 11.44
N MET A 18 -26.30 19.80 10.70
CA MET A 18 -25.43 20.83 10.10
C MET A 18 -25.87 21.30 8.70
N VAL A 19 -26.97 20.79 8.15
CA VAL A 19 -27.39 21.07 6.76
C VAL A 19 -28.34 22.26 6.62
N ASN A 20 -28.83 22.83 7.71
CA ASN A 20 -29.87 23.91 7.68
C ASN A 20 -29.36 25.29 8.08
N GLY A 21 -28.32 25.80 7.49
CA GLY A 21 -27.85 27.19 7.69
C GLY A 21 -27.54 27.91 6.38
N GLY A 22 -28.54 28.22 5.59
CA GLY A 22 -28.38 29.04 4.39
C GLY A 22 -28.29 30.52 4.72
N ALA A 23 -27.16 31.17 4.48
CA ALA A 23 -26.99 32.60 4.47
C ALA A 23 -26.83 33.13 3.05
N ASN A 24 -27.74 33.91 2.59
CA ASN A 24 -27.70 34.70 1.36
C ASN A 24 -26.65 35.82 1.48
N ILE A 25 -25.67 35.83 0.57
CA ILE A 25 -24.80 37.00 0.38
C ILE A 25 -24.92 37.46 -1.08
N SER A 26 -25.32 38.73 -1.22
CA SER A 26 -25.51 39.40 -2.49
C SER A 26 -24.21 39.70 -3.22
N ALA A 27 -24.21 39.48 -4.54
CA ALA A 27 -23.15 39.80 -5.45
C ALA A 27 -23.07 41.29 -5.76
N GLN A 28 -21.85 41.83 -5.86
CA GLN A 28 -21.60 43.12 -6.45
C GLN A 28 -20.83 42.95 -7.76
N GLU A 29 -21.43 43.41 -8.85
CA GLU A 29 -20.89 43.35 -10.22
C GLU A 29 -19.68 44.25 -10.41
N ARG A 30 -18.63 43.73 -11.09
CA ARG A 30 -17.85 44.41 -12.13
C ARG A 30 -16.89 43.44 -12.81
N SER A 31 -17.18 42.95 -14.00
CA SER A 31 -16.12 42.47 -14.89
C SER A 31 -16.36 42.90 -16.33
N LYS A 32 -15.32 43.33 -16.99
CA LYS A 32 -15.32 43.76 -18.39
C LYS A 32 -14.72 42.72 -19.35
N GLY A 33 -14.40 41.49 -18.90
CA GLY A 33 -13.85 40.37 -19.66
C GLY A 33 -14.47 39.04 -19.31
N LEU A 34 -14.05 37.95 -19.94
CA LEU A 34 -14.40 36.60 -19.52
C LEU A 34 -13.40 36.14 -18.45
N LEU A 35 -13.81 36.22 -17.19
CA LEU A 35 -13.00 35.75 -16.06
C LEU A 35 -13.01 34.22 -16.05
N ILE A 36 -11.83 33.61 -16.11
CA ILE A 36 -11.61 32.18 -16.00
C ILE A 36 -10.77 31.91 -14.75
N ARG A 37 -11.18 30.93 -13.97
CA ARG A 37 -10.43 30.42 -12.84
C ARG A 37 -9.89 29.03 -13.19
N VAL A 38 -8.59 28.81 -13.05
CA VAL A 38 -7.96 27.51 -13.27
C VAL A 38 -7.64 26.88 -11.92
N ILE A 39 -8.06 25.66 -11.74
CA ILE A 39 -7.86 24.89 -10.50
C ILE A 39 -7.33 23.51 -10.82
N ASP A 40 -6.64 22.92 -9.88
CA ASP A 40 -6.25 21.53 -9.87
C ASP A 40 -7.48 20.63 -9.76
N ASP A 41 -7.62 19.63 -10.61
CA ASP A 41 -8.81 18.76 -10.65
C ASP A 41 -8.86 17.76 -9.48
N GLU A 42 -7.71 17.42 -8.89
CA GLU A 42 -7.63 16.54 -7.73
C GLU A 42 -7.79 17.31 -6.43
N THR A 43 -7.08 18.43 -6.29
CA THR A 43 -7.00 19.19 -5.04
C THR A 43 -8.02 20.34 -4.96
N LEU A 44 -8.64 20.73 -6.08
CA LEU A 44 -9.54 21.87 -6.22
C LEU A 44 -8.91 23.22 -5.84
N GLN A 45 -7.57 23.27 -5.70
CA GLN A 45 -6.84 24.49 -5.41
C GLN A 45 -6.63 25.34 -6.67
N PRO A 46 -6.61 26.67 -6.53
CA PRO A 46 -6.23 27.53 -7.62
C PRO A 46 -4.81 27.20 -8.11
N LEU A 47 -4.63 27.19 -9.43
CA LEU A 47 -3.34 27.00 -10.08
C LEU A 47 -2.80 28.36 -10.57
N PRO A 48 -1.90 28.99 -9.81
CA PRO A 48 -1.21 30.20 -10.26
C PRO A 48 -0.14 29.85 -11.30
N GLY A 49 0.10 30.75 -12.25
CA GLY A 49 1.15 30.57 -13.25
C GLY A 49 0.80 29.64 -14.41
N VAL A 50 -0.45 29.21 -14.55
CA VAL A 50 -0.91 28.45 -15.73
C VAL A 50 -0.79 29.33 -16.96
N LEU A 51 -0.04 28.88 -17.96
CA LEU A 51 0.09 29.57 -19.23
C LEU A 51 -1.18 29.39 -20.07
N VAL A 52 -1.87 30.47 -20.33
CA VAL A 52 -3.12 30.50 -21.10
C VAL A 52 -2.87 31.19 -22.42
N HIS A 53 -2.92 30.43 -23.53
CA HIS A 53 -2.75 30.92 -24.88
C HIS A 53 -4.08 31.09 -25.61
N TYR A 54 -4.32 32.25 -26.23
CA TYR A 54 -5.49 32.54 -27.03
C TYR A 54 -5.10 33.32 -28.31
N GLY A 55 -5.30 32.71 -29.46
CA GLY A 55 -4.85 33.26 -30.73
C GLY A 55 -3.31 33.33 -30.84
N ARG A 56 -2.75 34.52 -30.95
CA ARG A 56 -1.30 34.79 -30.96
C ARG A 56 -0.79 35.35 -29.63
N GLU A 57 -1.68 35.57 -28.68
CA GLU A 57 -1.40 36.14 -27.36
C GLU A 57 -1.44 35.08 -26.27
N GLY A 58 -0.83 35.37 -25.15
CA GLY A 58 -0.84 34.49 -23.97
C GLY A 58 -0.60 35.29 -22.70
N ASN A 59 -1.14 34.80 -21.60
CA ASN A 59 -0.93 35.38 -20.27
C ASN A 59 -0.92 34.20 -19.24
N VAL A 60 -0.65 34.50 -17.98
CA VAL A 60 -0.62 33.51 -16.91
C VAL A 60 -1.69 33.79 -15.86
N THR A 61 -2.18 32.76 -15.20
CA THR A 61 -3.11 32.92 -14.07
C THR A 61 -2.42 33.56 -12.88
N ASN A 62 -3.16 34.41 -12.15
CA ASN A 62 -2.70 35.06 -10.92
C ASN A 62 -2.65 34.10 -9.72
N GLU A 63 -2.35 34.59 -8.51
CA GLU A 63 -2.24 33.79 -7.27
C GLU A 63 -3.54 33.06 -6.90
N GLU A 64 -4.70 33.58 -7.29
CA GLU A 64 -6.02 32.96 -7.10
C GLU A 64 -6.41 32.03 -8.28
N GLY A 65 -5.50 31.75 -9.19
CA GLY A 65 -5.76 30.95 -10.39
C GLY A 65 -6.61 31.63 -11.44
N ASN A 66 -6.83 32.96 -11.33
CA ASN A 66 -7.73 33.71 -12.21
C ASN A 66 -6.98 34.31 -13.40
N ILE A 67 -7.65 34.37 -14.56
CA ILE A 67 -7.24 35.11 -15.73
C ILE A 67 -8.43 35.77 -16.40
N ASP A 68 -8.28 37.03 -16.79
CA ASP A 68 -9.25 37.77 -17.61
C ASP A 68 -8.91 37.63 -19.09
N LEU A 69 -9.79 36.98 -19.86
CA LEU A 69 -9.64 36.90 -21.32
C LEU A 69 -10.21 38.17 -21.98
N PRO A 70 -9.53 38.74 -22.99
CA PRO A 70 -9.98 39.94 -23.66
C PRO A 70 -11.38 39.83 -24.26
N GLN A 71 -12.12 40.92 -24.26
CA GLN A 71 -13.38 41.01 -25.00
C GLN A 71 -13.10 41.04 -26.52
N GLY A 72 -13.99 40.42 -27.30
CA GLY A 72 -13.89 40.43 -28.77
C GLY A 72 -13.21 39.22 -29.37
N LEU A 73 -12.77 38.24 -28.57
CA LEU A 73 -12.28 36.97 -29.12
C LEU A 73 -13.41 36.25 -29.85
N ALA A 74 -13.11 35.77 -31.09
CA ALA A 74 -14.08 35.01 -31.88
C ALA A 74 -14.51 33.74 -31.20
N ALA A 75 -15.78 33.30 -31.33
CA ALA A 75 -16.33 32.13 -30.67
C ALA A 75 -15.57 30.83 -30.94
N ASN A 76 -14.95 30.72 -32.08
CA ASN A 76 -14.11 29.55 -32.51
C ASN A 76 -12.63 29.70 -32.10
N THR A 77 -12.20 30.81 -31.46
CA THR A 77 -10.84 30.93 -30.97
C THR A 77 -10.54 29.88 -29.97
N THR A 78 -9.49 29.09 -30.16
CA THR A 78 -9.01 28.11 -29.23
C THR A 78 -8.20 28.76 -28.12
N VAL A 79 -8.59 28.52 -26.88
CA VAL A 79 -7.82 28.86 -25.67
C VAL A 79 -7.18 27.59 -25.15
N SER A 80 -5.87 27.59 -24.98
CA SER A 80 -5.15 26.44 -24.43
C SER A 80 -4.53 26.80 -23.09
N PHE A 81 -4.73 25.91 -22.13
CA PHE A 81 -4.19 25.97 -20.78
C PHE A 81 -3.07 24.96 -20.67
N SER A 82 -1.88 25.37 -20.30
CA SER A 82 -0.73 24.49 -20.10
C SER A 82 0.01 24.87 -18.81
N TYR A 83 0.31 23.84 -18.02
CA TYR A 83 1.03 23.97 -16.76
C TYR A 83 1.97 22.77 -16.61
N ILE A 84 3.15 22.97 -16.03
CA ILE A 84 4.12 21.88 -15.84
C ILE A 84 3.52 20.84 -14.91
N GLY A 85 3.55 19.55 -15.32
CA GLY A 85 2.96 18.46 -14.55
C GLY A 85 1.44 18.26 -14.76
N TYR A 86 0.80 18.98 -15.70
CA TYR A 86 -0.64 18.88 -15.97
C TYR A 86 -0.95 18.58 -17.44
N GLN A 87 -2.05 17.89 -17.68
CA GLN A 87 -2.57 17.67 -19.02
C GLN A 87 -2.97 18.99 -19.67
N LYS A 88 -2.46 19.27 -20.87
CA LYS A 88 -2.84 20.44 -21.63
C LYS A 88 -4.31 20.38 -22.02
N ILE A 89 -5.07 21.44 -21.71
CA ILE A 89 -6.47 21.59 -22.06
C ILE A 89 -6.59 22.62 -23.18
N SER A 90 -7.45 22.33 -24.17
CA SER A 90 -7.74 23.27 -25.25
C SER A 90 -9.24 23.32 -25.51
N LEU A 91 -9.85 24.51 -25.35
CA LEU A 91 -11.27 24.77 -25.46
C LEU A 91 -11.53 25.96 -26.35
N SER A 92 -12.66 26.00 -27.08
CA SER A 92 -13.08 27.19 -27.80
C SER A 92 -13.69 28.21 -26.84
N ILE A 93 -13.61 29.50 -27.19
CA ILE A 93 -14.23 30.60 -26.44
C ILE A 93 -15.76 30.34 -26.26
N ASP A 94 -16.41 29.76 -27.25
CA ASP A 94 -17.83 29.40 -27.16
C ASP A 94 -18.09 28.36 -26.04
N LYS A 95 -17.24 27.35 -25.93
CA LYS A 95 -17.31 26.34 -24.84
C LYS A 95 -17.02 27.01 -23.48
N LEU A 96 -16.04 27.89 -23.38
CA LEU A 96 -15.72 28.62 -22.16
C LEU A 96 -16.86 29.55 -21.70
N ARG A 97 -17.54 30.22 -22.61
CA ARG A 97 -18.71 31.08 -22.30
C ARG A 97 -19.94 30.28 -21.85
N ARG A 98 -20.10 29.04 -22.32
CA ARG A 98 -21.18 28.15 -21.92
C ARG A 98 -20.91 27.41 -20.60
N SER A 99 -19.66 27.34 -20.16
CA SER A 99 -19.32 26.77 -18.85
C SER A 99 -19.81 27.71 -17.76
N LYS A 100 -20.86 27.30 -17.04
CA LYS A 100 -21.39 28.07 -15.90
C LYS A 100 -20.30 28.17 -14.82
N GLY A 101 -19.75 29.39 -14.63
CA GLY A 101 -18.80 29.71 -13.57
C GLY A 101 -17.33 29.92 -14.03
N GLY A 102 -16.99 29.68 -15.30
CA GLY A 102 -15.62 29.99 -15.83
C GLY A 102 -14.49 29.25 -15.12
N VAL A 103 -14.74 28.06 -14.53
CA VAL A 103 -13.72 27.26 -13.84
C VAL A 103 -13.16 26.20 -14.80
N ILE A 104 -11.83 26.13 -14.93
CA ILE A 104 -11.10 25.10 -15.68
C ILE A 104 -10.39 24.20 -14.67
N HIS A 105 -10.69 22.91 -14.75
CA HIS A 105 -10.03 21.88 -13.97
C HIS A 105 -8.88 21.29 -14.77
N MET A 106 -7.64 21.41 -14.30
CA MET A 106 -6.48 20.77 -14.91
C MET A 106 -6.13 19.50 -14.17
N THR A 107 -6.01 18.41 -14.91
CA THR A 107 -5.68 17.09 -14.35
C THR A 107 -4.16 16.92 -14.32
N PRO A 108 -3.56 16.55 -13.17
CA PRO A 108 -2.13 16.25 -13.09
C PRO A 108 -1.75 15.10 -14.04
N ILE A 109 -0.55 15.16 -14.64
CA ILE A 109 0.00 14.05 -15.44
C ILE A 109 0.70 13.11 -14.47
N THR A 110 0.08 11.96 -14.17
CA THR A 110 0.65 10.90 -13.36
C THR A 110 1.45 9.91 -14.23
N GLU A 111 2.53 10.35 -14.83
CA GLU A 111 3.47 9.48 -15.54
C GLU A 111 4.85 9.55 -14.90
N ALA A 112 5.40 8.39 -14.54
CA ALA A 112 6.70 8.07 -13.96
C ALA A 112 6.73 7.89 -12.44
N LEU A 113 7.77 7.21 -11.94
CA LEU A 113 8.16 7.18 -10.54
C LEU A 113 8.48 8.61 -10.09
N GLU A 114 7.48 9.36 -9.68
CA GLU A 114 7.66 10.72 -9.20
C GLU A 114 8.09 10.69 -7.74
N GLU A 115 9.05 11.55 -7.43
CA GLU A 115 9.33 11.94 -6.05
C GLU A 115 8.03 12.40 -5.40
N VAL A 116 7.71 11.78 -4.25
CA VAL A 116 6.43 12.00 -3.60
C VAL A 116 6.31 13.43 -3.12
N VAL A 117 5.62 14.24 -3.90
CA VAL A 117 4.82 15.29 -3.31
C VAL A 117 3.56 14.59 -2.85
N VAL A 118 3.49 14.17 -1.60
CA VAL A 118 2.31 13.49 -1.06
C VAL A 118 1.17 14.50 -1.03
N THR A 119 0.33 14.44 -2.02
CA THR A 119 -1.02 14.97 -1.89
C THR A 119 -1.84 13.90 -1.20
N THR A 120 -2.00 14.02 0.11
CA THR A 120 -3.06 13.29 0.80
C THR A 120 -4.41 13.74 0.22
N GLU A 121 -5.38 12.85 0.18
CA GLU A 121 -6.78 13.25 -0.04
C GLU A 121 -7.10 14.43 0.89
N GLY A 122 -7.13 15.66 0.37
CA GLY A 122 -7.29 16.86 1.19
C GLY A 122 -6.12 17.82 1.15
N ASN A 123 -5.69 18.25 -0.04
CA ASN A 123 -5.01 19.54 -0.32
C ASN A 123 -3.74 19.93 0.44
N THR A 124 -3.07 19.07 1.19
CA THR A 124 -1.81 19.45 1.84
C THR A 124 -0.65 18.64 1.31
N THR A 125 0.16 19.30 0.49
CA THR A 125 1.41 18.76 -0.03
C THR A 125 2.42 18.61 1.11
N ARG A 126 2.79 17.38 1.48
CA ARG A 126 3.83 17.13 2.48
C ARG A 126 5.22 17.10 1.84
N ARG A 127 5.79 18.27 1.58
CA ARG A 127 7.13 18.43 0.99
C ARG A 127 8.25 17.87 1.87
N THR A 128 8.00 17.68 3.17
CA THR A 128 8.94 17.08 4.13
C THR A 128 8.96 15.57 4.08
N ALA A 129 7.96 14.92 3.48
CA ALA A 129 7.84 13.47 3.46
C ALA A 129 8.99 12.82 2.65
N VAL A 130 9.51 11.72 3.19
CA VAL A 130 10.48 10.86 2.51
C VAL A 130 9.76 9.61 2.04
N GLY A 131 9.68 9.42 0.72
CA GLY A 131 8.95 8.27 0.17
C GLY A 131 8.94 8.23 -1.36
N GLN A 132 8.19 7.29 -1.93
CA GLN A 132 8.02 7.08 -3.38
C GLN A 132 6.60 6.61 -3.71
N SER A 133 6.15 6.90 -4.93
CA SER A 133 4.86 6.41 -5.46
C SER A 133 5.06 5.51 -6.67
N ILE A 134 4.16 4.55 -6.82
CA ILE A 134 4.03 3.68 -8.00
C ILE A 134 2.70 4.03 -8.66
N GLY A 135 2.76 4.52 -9.90
CA GLY A 135 1.57 4.88 -10.67
C GLY A 135 0.93 3.68 -11.40
N ALA A 136 -0.23 3.94 -11.98
CA ALA A 136 -1.07 2.92 -12.64
C ALA A 136 -0.36 2.14 -13.76
N LEU A 137 0.56 2.75 -14.51
CA LEU A 137 1.30 2.07 -15.58
C LEU A 137 2.18 0.95 -15.04
N THR A 138 2.95 1.23 -13.99
CA THR A 138 3.82 0.23 -13.32
C THR A 138 2.99 -0.83 -12.61
N LEU A 139 1.89 -0.44 -11.93
CA LEU A 139 0.95 -1.38 -11.32
C LEU A 139 0.33 -2.33 -12.36
N GLY A 140 0.07 -1.86 -13.58
CA GLY A 140 -0.40 -2.67 -14.68
C GLY A 140 0.55 -3.81 -15.11
N MET A 141 1.87 -3.69 -14.82
CA MET A 141 2.85 -4.76 -15.02
C MET A 141 2.88 -5.76 -13.86
N GLN A 142 2.24 -5.44 -12.75
CA GLN A 142 2.22 -6.25 -11.52
C GLN A 142 0.89 -7.00 -11.32
N MET A 143 0.07 -7.10 -12.38
CA MET A 143 -1.22 -7.81 -12.31
C MET A 143 -1.05 -9.27 -11.86
N GLY A 144 -1.91 -9.71 -10.96
CA GLY A 144 -1.84 -11.05 -10.36
C GLY A 144 -0.80 -11.22 -9.24
N LYS A 145 -0.11 -10.15 -8.84
CA LYS A 145 0.78 -10.12 -7.66
C LYS A 145 0.06 -9.54 -6.45
N ASN A 146 0.54 -9.88 -5.25
CA ASN A 146 0.09 -9.25 -4.02
C ASN A 146 0.76 -7.88 -3.78
N LEU A 147 0.29 -7.12 -2.77
CA LEU A 147 0.80 -5.79 -2.46
C LEU A 147 2.31 -5.80 -2.14
N GLY A 148 2.78 -6.77 -1.34
CA GLY A 148 4.20 -6.88 -0.98
C GLY A 148 5.08 -7.03 -2.22
N GLU A 149 4.74 -7.96 -3.11
CA GLU A 149 5.48 -8.20 -4.36
C GLU A 149 5.49 -6.96 -5.27
N ALA A 150 4.39 -6.21 -5.34
CA ALA A 150 4.29 -5.03 -6.19
C ALA A 150 5.18 -3.89 -5.72
N VAL A 151 5.35 -3.72 -4.40
CA VAL A 151 6.14 -2.61 -3.85
C VAL A 151 7.62 -2.93 -3.66
N GLN A 152 8.06 -4.19 -3.82
CA GLN A 152 9.47 -4.58 -3.64
C GLN A 152 10.45 -3.88 -4.60
N GLY A 153 9.94 -3.30 -5.70
CA GLY A 153 10.73 -2.50 -6.65
C GLY A 153 11.15 -1.13 -6.12
N VAL A 154 10.48 -0.63 -5.08
CA VAL A 154 10.72 0.68 -4.50
C VAL A 154 12.02 0.65 -3.67
N ARG A 155 12.82 1.72 -3.78
CA ARG A 155 14.04 1.90 -3.00
C ARG A 155 13.77 1.74 -1.50
N GLY A 156 14.62 0.98 -0.78
CA GLY A 156 14.48 0.74 0.66
C GLY A 156 13.31 -0.15 1.06
N VAL A 157 12.62 -0.77 0.10
CA VAL A 157 11.57 -1.76 0.33
C VAL A 157 12.05 -3.14 -0.09
N SER A 158 11.88 -4.10 0.80
CA SER A 158 12.12 -5.51 0.57
C SER A 158 10.90 -6.33 0.99
N LEU A 159 11.00 -7.65 0.98
CA LEU A 159 9.91 -8.56 1.37
C LEU A 159 10.32 -9.47 2.50
N ILE A 160 9.34 -9.83 3.33
CA ILE A 160 9.32 -11.10 4.05
C ILE A 160 8.18 -11.93 3.46
N SER A 161 8.44 -13.17 3.10
CA SER A 161 7.45 -14.05 2.48
C SER A 161 7.35 -15.38 3.20
N ASN A 162 6.20 -16.05 3.04
CA ASN A 162 6.01 -17.42 3.48
C ASN A 162 5.60 -18.26 2.27
N GLY A 163 6.60 -18.90 1.67
CA GLY A 163 6.40 -19.61 0.41
C GLY A 163 6.14 -18.67 -0.76
N VAL A 164 5.18 -19.02 -1.59
CA VAL A 164 4.95 -18.41 -2.89
C VAL A 164 3.65 -17.61 -2.96
N SER A 165 2.87 -17.60 -1.91
CA SER A 165 1.53 -17.04 -1.90
C SER A 165 1.41 -15.86 -0.95
N SER A 166 2.12 -15.85 0.16
CA SER A 166 2.03 -14.80 1.16
C SER A 166 3.30 -13.97 1.22
N SER A 167 3.18 -12.66 1.07
CA SER A 167 4.30 -11.74 1.29
C SER A 167 3.85 -10.43 1.93
N GLN A 168 4.71 -9.90 2.80
CA GLN A 168 4.53 -8.61 3.45
C GLN A 168 5.70 -7.68 3.09
N PRO A 169 5.44 -6.38 2.92
CA PRO A 169 6.49 -5.41 2.69
C PRO A 169 7.37 -5.24 3.94
N VAL A 170 8.65 -4.99 3.72
CA VAL A 170 9.63 -4.62 4.75
C VAL A 170 10.17 -3.25 4.40
N ILE A 171 10.00 -2.28 5.28
CA ILE A 171 10.49 -0.91 5.13
C ILE A 171 11.51 -0.65 6.24
N HIS A 172 12.77 -0.33 5.88
CA HIS A 172 13.85 -0.08 6.84
C HIS A 172 13.98 -1.17 7.93
N GLY A 173 13.83 -2.46 7.53
CA GLY A 173 13.87 -3.61 8.44
C GLY A 173 12.62 -3.86 9.29
N MET A 174 11.62 -3.00 9.20
CA MET A 174 10.34 -3.15 9.87
C MET A 174 9.33 -3.85 8.97
N TYR A 175 8.53 -4.77 9.52
CA TYR A 175 7.50 -5.55 8.80
C TYR A 175 6.30 -5.86 9.71
N GLY A 176 5.25 -6.42 9.12
CA GLY A 176 4.02 -6.81 9.82
C GLY A 176 3.30 -5.62 10.44
N GLU A 177 2.87 -5.75 11.68
CA GLU A 177 2.13 -4.74 12.45
C GLU A 177 2.91 -3.41 12.69
N ARG A 178 4.12 -3.27 12.16
CA ARG A 178 4.93 -2.04 12.20
C ARG A 178 4.79 -1.18 10.96
N ILE A 179 4.10 -1.69 9.94
CA ILE A 179 3.82 -0.96 8.70
C ILE A 179 2.32 -0.73 8.63
N LEU A 180 1.92 0.53 8.67
CA LEU A 180 0.53 0.89 8.50
C LEU A 180 0.17 0.84 7.02
N ILE A 181 -0.89 0.13 6.67
CA ILE A 181 -1.45 0.11 5.32
C ILE A 181 -2.78 0.87 5.32
N LEU A 182 -2.90 1.85 4.43
CA LEU A 182 -4.13 2.57 4.19
C LEU A 182 -4.73 2.11 2.86
N ASN A 183 -5.94 1.61 2.90
CA ASN A 183 -6.74 1.26 1.72
C ASN A 183 -7.78 2.36 1.47
N ASN A 184 -7.54 3.19 0.45
CA ASN A 184 -8.38 4.34 0.15
C ASN A 184 -8.60 5.26 1.36
N GLY A 185 -7.53 5.55 2.11
CA GLY A 185 -7.53 6.42 3.29
C GLY A 185 -8.00 5.75 4.59
N VAL A 186 -8.47 4.51 4.56
CA VAL A 186 -8.92 3.72 5.73
C VAL A 186 -7.80 2.79 6.18
N ARG A 187 -7.50 2.73 7.48
CA ARG A 187 -6.54 1.74 8.04
C ARG A 187 -7.03 0.35 7.72
N HIS A 188 -6.23 -0.41 6.96
CA HIS A 188 -6.56 -1.78 6.62
C HIS A 188 -6.49 -2.65 7.87
N LYS A 189 -7.62 -3.19 8.30
CA LYS A 189 -7.75 -4.11 9.44
C LYS A 189 -8.21 -5.46 8.95
N SER A 190 -7.36 -6.47 9.16
CA SER A 190 -7.60 -7.84 8.71
C SER A 190 -6.91 -8.84 9.63
N GLN A 191 -6.88 -10.10 9.26
CA GLN A 191 -6.21 -11.17 10.01
C GLN A 191 -4.70 -11.25 9.69
N GLN A 192 -4.00 -10.11 9.63
CA GLN A 192 -2.57 -10.02 9.30
C GLN A 192 -1.63 -10.25 10.49
N TRP A 193 -2.11 -10.79 11.58
CA TRP A 193 -1.36 -11.03 12.81
C TRP A 193 -0.18 -12.00 12.65
N GLY A 194 -0.15 -12.80 11.58
CA GLY A 194 0.94 -13.73 11.30
C GLY A 194 1.82 -13.26 10.13
N GLN A 195 3.09 -13.65 10.15
CA GLN A 195 4.02 -13.41 9.02
C GLN A 195 3.67 -14.24 7.77
N GLY A 196 2.75 -15.21 7.91
CA GLY A 196 2.21 -16.01 6.83
C GLY A 196 1.07 -15.36 6.05
N HIS A 197 0.57 -14.21 6.47
CA HIS A 197 -0.61 -13.57 5.89
C HIS A 197 -0.25 -12.33 5.07
N ALA A 198 -0.65 -12.28 3.80
CA ALA A 198 -0.52 -11.09 2.96
C ALA A 198 -1.68 -10.12 3.22
N PRO A 199 -1.48 -8.79 3.01
CA PRO A 199 -2.57 -7.82 3.02
C PRO A 199 -3.62 -8.13 1.95
N GLU A 200 -4.91 -8.22 2.33
CA GLU A 200 -6.02 -8.50 1.42
C GLU A 200 -6.43 -7.24 0.64
N ILE A 201 -5.58 -6.83 -0.30
CA ILE A 201 -5.76 -5.65 -1.15
C ILE A 201 -5.63 -6.05 -2.61
N ALA A 202 -6.68 -5.79 -3.39
CA ALA A 202 -6.68 -6.04 -4.82
C ALA A 202 -5.92 -4.93 -5.57
N LEU A 203 -4.70 -5.21 -6.01
CA LEU A 203 -3.88 -4.25 -6.77
C LEU A 203 -4.50 -3.83 -8.09
N ALA A 204 -5.30 -4.69 -8.72
CA ALA A 204 -6.03 -4.35 -9.94
C ALA A 204 -6.99 -3.16 -9.75
N GLN A 205 -7.36 -2.87 -8.50
CA GLN A 205 -8.18 -1.71 -8.13
C GLN A 205 -7.35 -0.47 -7.81
N ALA A 206 -6.03 -0.57 -7.61
CA ALA A 206 -5.20 0.56 -7.23
C ALA A 206 -4.90 1.49 -8.43
N GLY A 207 -5.12 2.79 -8.24
CA GLY A 207 -4.66 3.84 -9.15
C GLY A 207 -3.22 4.28 -8.84
N ARG A 208 -2.85 4.28 -7.56
CA ARG A 208 -1.54 4.64 -7.05
C ARG A 208 -1.23 3.87 -5.77
N VAL A 209 0.03 3.56 -5.55
CA VAL A 209 0.56 3.06 -4.28
C VAL A 209 1.69 3.98 -3.84
N THR A 210 1.55 4.61 -2.68
CA THR A 210 2.54 5.53 -2.11
C THR A 210 3.17 4.90 -0.88
N ILE A 211 4.49 4.92 -0.79
CA ILE A 211 5.26 4.39 0.34
C ILE A 211 5.94 5.56 1.04
N LEU A 212 5.59 5.80 2.30
CA LEU A 212 6.18 6.81 3.16
C LEU A 212 7.10 6.13 4.17
N LYS A 213 8.35 6.57 4.24
CA LYS A 213 9.40 5.94 5.04
C LYS A 213 9.87 6.80 6.23
N GLY A 214 9.35 8.01 6.34
CA GLY A 214 9.66 8.99 7.36
C GLY A 214 9.03 8.74 8.72
N ALA A 215 9.02 9.78 9.56
CA ALA A 215 8.40 9.78 10.90
C ALA A 215 6.91 10.16 10.79
N GLU A 216 6.10 9.28 10.19
CA GLU A 216 4.72 9.55 9.77
C GLU A 216 3.66 9.35 10.87
N SER A 217 4.07 8.87 12.05
CA SER A 217 3.13 8.47 13.10
C SER A 217 2.28 9.59 13.66
N VAL A 218 2.70 10.85 13.58
CA VAL A 218 1.88 11.97 14.04
C VAL A 218 0.62 12.09 13.17
N ARG A 219 0.74 12.01 11.83
CA ARG A 219 -0.43 12.07 10.94
C ARG A 219 -1.25 10.79 10.99
N TYR A 220 -0.57 9.65 10.93
CA TYR A 220 -1.23 8.36 10.72
C TYR A 220 -1.42 7.53 11.99
N GLY A 221 -0.80 7.88 13.14
CA GLY A 221 -1.01 7.27 14.44
C GLY A 221 -0.21 5.99 14.69
N ALA A 222 -0.71 5.16 15.59
CA ALA A 222 -0.11 3.88 15.95
C ALA A 222 0.10 2.97 14.74
N ASP A 223 1.04 2.02 14.85
CA ASP A 223 1.42 1.01 13.84
C ASP A 223 2.25 1.56 12.66
N ALA A 224 2.49 2.88 12.56
CA ALA A 224 3.34 3.51 11.53
C ALA A 224 4.82 3.61 11.96
N LEU A 225 5.42 2.56 12.55
CA LEU A 225 6.80 2.56 13.04
C LEU A 225 7.81 2.50 11.89
N GLY A 226 7.63 1.55 10.99
CA GLY A 226 8.47 1.37 9.80
C GLY A 226 8.16 2.38 8.72
N GLY A 227 6.89 2.66 8.51
CA GLY A 227 6.38 3.55 7.49
C GLY A 227 4.90 3.33 7.22
N VAL A 228 4.40 3.98 6.17
CA VAL A 228 3.01 3.89 5.73
C VAL A 228 2.95 3.53 4.26
N ILE A 229 2.09 2.59 3.90
CA ILE A 229 1.76 2.27 2.51
C ILE A 229 0.33 2.73 2.25
N ILE A 230 0.16 3.62 1.29
CA ILE A 230 -1.14 4.19 0.92
C ILE A 230 -1.52 3.62 -0.44
N VAL A 231 -2.60 2.85 -0.49
CA VAL A 231 -3.20 2.32 -1.72
C VAL A 231 -4.48 3.11 -1.99
N GLU A 232 -4.53 3.80 -3.11
CA GLU A 232 -5.64 4.69 -3.42
C GLU A 232 -6.08 4.60 -4.87
N GLN A 233 -7.31 4.99 -5.13
CA GLN A 233 -7.87 5.13 -6.47
C GLN A 233 -7.35 6.42 -7.12
N ALA A 234 -7.37 6.48 -8.45
CA ALA A 234 -7.30 7.76 -9.13
C ALA A 234 -8.56 8.58 -8.83
N SER A 235 -8.47 9.90 -8.92
CA SER A 235 -9.62 10.79 -8.73
C SER A 235 -10.80 10.43 -9.65
N LEU A 236 -12.03 10.68 -9.19
CA LEU A 236 -13.22 10.45 -9.99
C LEU A 236 -13.29 11.42 -11.18
N PRO A 237 -13.77 10.99 -12.36
CA PRO A 237 -13.71 11.77 -13.60
C PRO A 237 -14.83 12.81 -13.73
N TYR A 238 -15.00 13.70 -12.75
CA TYR A 238 -16.13 14.63 -12.68
C TYR A 238 -16.37 15.50 -13.93
N SER A 239 -15.30 16.02 -14.53
CA SER A 239 -15.39 16.95 -15.66
C SER A 239 -15.21 16.30 -17.02
N GLN A 240 -15.12 14.98 -17.06
CA GLN A 240 -14.85 14.24 -18.29
C GLN A 240 -16.17 13.85 -18.98
N GLU A 241 -16.27 14.18 -20.28
CA GLU A 241 -17.41 13.78 -21.11
C GLU A 241 -17.29 12.32 -21.55
N GLY A 242 -18.41 11.59 -21.56
CA GLY A 242 -18.50 10.21 -22.06
C GLY A 242 -18.22 9.16 -20.98
N ILE A 243 -18.33 7.92 -21.38
CA ILE A 243 -17.95 6.74 -20.61
C ILE A 243 -16.49 6.44 -20.95
N LYS A 244 -15.69 6.22 -19.92
CA LYS A 244 -14.31 5.73 -20.05
C LYS A 244 -14.18 4.41 -19.35
N GLY A 245 -13.21 3.63 -19.78
CA GLY A 245 -12.95 2.36 -19.16
C GLY A 245 -11.69 1.70 -19.65
N SER A 246 -11.38 0.58 -19.02
CA SER A 246 -10.31 -0.30 -19.45
C SER A 246 -10.70 -1.74 -19.21
N THR A 247 -10.24 -2.63 -20.09
CA THR A 247 -10.33 -4.08 -19.89
C THR A 247 -8.94 -4.66 -20.10
N THR A 248 -8.43 -5.41 -19.11
CA THR A 248 -7.14 -6.07 -19.17
C THR A 248 -7.33 -7.58 -19.08
N LEU A 249 -6.80 -8.31 -20.06
CA LEU A 249 -6.62 -9.75 -20.01
C LEU A 249 -5.15 -10.05 -19.75
N TYR A 250 -4.86 -10.98 -18.85
CA TYR A 250 -3.48 -11.37 -18.57
C TYR A 250 -3.33 -12.87 -18.31
N GLY A 251 -2.13 -13.36 -18.55
CA GLY A 251 -1.77 -14.74 -18.28
C GLY A 251 -0.30 -14.88 -17.98
N ALA A 252 0.06 -15.89 -17.17
CA ALA A 252 1.44 -16.17 -16.80
C ALA A 252 1.74 -17.68 -16.83
N THR A 253 2.98 -18.03 -17.15
CA THR A 253 3.38 -19.43 -17.29
C THR A 253 3.55 -20.13 -15.95
N ASN A 254 4.02 -19.44 -14.91
CA ASN A 254 4.14 -20.03 -13.58
C ASN A 254 2.75 -20.11 -12.94
N GLY A 255 2.34 -21.32 -12.56
CA GLY A 255 0.98 -21.62 -12.12
C GLY A 255 -0.05 -21.62 -13.25
N LEU A 256 0.33 -21.44 -14.53
CA LEU A 256 -0.57 -21.24 -15.66
C LEU A 256 -1.68 -20.25 -15.30
N THR A 257 -1.29 -19.13 -14.70
CA THR A 257 -2.18 -18.07 -14.20
C THR A 257 -2.93 -17.42 -15.36
N TYR A 258 -4.18 -17.09 -15.18
CA TYR A 258 -4.94 -16.20 -16.04
C TYR A 258 -5.86 -15.31 -15.23
N GLY A 259 -6.15 -14.13 -15.78
CA GLY A 259 -7.08 -13.20 -15.13
C GLY A 259 -7.64 -12.17 -16.08
N VAL A 260 -8.68 -11.50 -15.61
CA VAL A 260 -9.35 -10.41 -16.29
C VAL A 260 -9.64 -9.31 -15.28
N SER A 261 -9.36 -8.07 -15.67
CA SER A 261 -9.71 -6.87 -14.92
C SER A 261 -10.49 -5.91 -15.80
N GLY A 262 -11.51 -5.27 -15.27
CA GLY A 262 -12.33 -4.29 -15.97
C GLY A 262 -12.62 -3.08 -15.11
N LYS A 263 -12.56 -1.89 -15.71
CA LYS A 263 -12.93 -0.60 -15.11
C LYS A 263 -13.86 0.15 -16.05
N VAL A 264 -14.93 0.70 -15.49
CA VAL A 264 -15.81 1.64 -16.21
C VAL A 264 -16.08 2.82 -15.30
N GLU A 265 -15.97 4.04 -15.83
CA GLU A 265 -16.16 5.27 -15.08
C GLU A 265 -16.81 6.35 -15.96
N LYS A 266 -17.54 7.27 -15.31
CA LYS A 266 -18.20 8.38 -16.00
C LYS A 266 -18.34 9.59 -15.08
N GLY A 267 -18.02 10.76 -15.62
CA GLY A 267 -18.44 12.05 -15.07
C GLY A 267 -19.82 12.44 -15.62
N MET A 268 -20.66 12.97 -14.76
CA MET A 268 -22.01 13.45 -15.09
C MET A 268 -22.08 14.97 -14.80
N GLY A 269 -21.50 15.75 -15.68
CA GLY A 269 -21.24 17.17 -15.47
C GLY A 269 -20.12 17.39 -14.42
N HIS A 270 -20.14 18.56 -13.77
CA HIS A 270 -19.09 18.91 -12.77
C HIS A 270 -19.38 18.39 -11.36
N HIS A 271 -20.57 17.83 -11.12
CA HIS A 271 -21.06 17.56 -9.77
C HIS A 271 -21.09 16.08 -9.40
N LEU A 272 -21.29 15.20 -10.33
CA LEU A 272 -21.48 13.78 -10.06
C LEU A 272 -20.50 12.95 -10.91
N ALA A 273 -19.90 11.92 -10.30
CA ALA A 273 -19.11 10.94 -11.01
C ALA A 273 -19.20 9.58 -10.33
N TRP A 274 -19.02 8.51 -11.11
CA TRP A 274 -19.00 7.16 -10.58
C TRP A 274 -17.96 6.29 -11.28
N ARG A 275 -17.54 5.23 -10.58
CA ARG A 275 -16.61 4.21 -11.06
C ARG A 275 -17.02 2.85 -10.56
N VAL A 276 -16.87 1.84 -11.43
CA VAL A 276 -16.99 0.43 -11.07
C VAL A 276 -15.76 -0.31 -11.60
N LEU A 277 -15.17 -1.14 -10.77
CA LEU A 277 -14.06 -2.03 -11.12
C LEU A 277 -14.41 -3.45 -10.72
N GLY A 278 -13.88 -4.42 -11.48
CA GLY A 278 -13.94 -5.84 -11.16
C GLY A 278 -12.68 -6.54 -11.65
N ASP A 279 -12.24 -7.54 -10.90
CA ASP A 279 -11.07 -8.36 -11.23
C ASP A 279 -11.34 -9.82 -10.86
N TYR A 280 -10.81 -10.72 -11.68
CA TYR A 280 -10.79 -12.16 -11.41
C TYR A 280 -9.46 -12.75 -11.84
N SER A 281 -8.89 -13.62 -11.00
CA SER A 281 -7.70 -14.40 -11.34
C SER A 281 -7.80 -15.84 -10.84
N ASN A 282 -7.08 -16.73 -11.53
CA ASN A 282 -6.97 -18.14 -11.18
C ASN A 282 -5.60 -18.67 -11.57
N SER A 283 -4.93 -19.34 -10.62
CA SER A 283 -3.67 -20.05 -10.84
C SER A 283 -3.73 -21.44 -10.24
N GLY A 284 -2.97 -22.37 -10.82
CA GLY A 284 -2.69 -23.70 -10.28
C GLY A 284 -1.35 -23.71 -9.54
N ASP A 285 -0.80 -24.94 -9.36
CA ASP A 285 0.46 -25.15 -8.69
C ASP A 285 1.59 -24.31 -9.27
N LYS A 286 2.29 -23.59 -8.42
CA LYS A 286 3.50 -22.83 -8.77
C LYS A 286 4.68 -23.78 -8.93
N ARG A 287 5.75 -23.28 -9.54
CA ARG A 287 6.98 -24.06 -9.71
C ARG A 287 8.23 -23.26 -9.43
N THR A 288 9.22 -23.94 -8.87
CA THR A 288 10.60 -23.49 -8.80
C THR A 288 11.29 -23.67 -10.17
N ALA A 289 12.58 -23.46 -10.26
CA ALA A 289 13.31 -23.75 -11.49
C ALA A 289 13.28 -25.25 -11.88
N GLN A 290 13.14 -26.16 -10.91
CA GLN A 290 13.29 -27.60 -11.12
C GLN A 290 12.04 -28.44 -10.84
N TYR A 291 11.16 -28.03 -9.88
CA TYR A 291 10.04 -28.85 -9.43
C TYR A 291 8.78 -28.02 -9.13
N LEU A 292 7.64 -28.70 -9.05
CA LEU A 292 6.36 -28.12 -8.67
C LEU A 292 6.24 -27.95 -7.15
N LEU A 293 5.63 -26.87 -6.76
CA LEU A 293 5.19 -26.59 -5.39
C LEU A 293 3.70 -26.95 -5.33
N ASN A 294 3.40 -28.16 -4.94
CA ASN A 294 2.04 -28.67 -4.95
C ASN A 294 1.14 -27.96 -3.94
N ASN A 295 -0.13 -27.83 -4.30
CA ASN A 295 -1.16 -27.15 -3.52
C ASN A 295 -0.87 -25.65 -3.27
N THR A 296 -0.30 -24.97 -4.26
CA THR A 296 -0.04 -23.52 -4.23
C THR A 296 -0.92 -22.74 -5.20
N GLY A 297 -2.03 -23.33 -5.61
CA GLY A 297 -3.03 -22.68 -6.45
C GLY A 297 -3.75 -21.56 -5.71
N GLN A 298 -4.21 -20.56 -6.46
CA GLN A 298 -4.91 -19.39 -5.93
C GLN A 298 -6.08 -19.04 -6.84
N ARG A 299 -7.20 -18.64 -6.24
CA ARG A 299 -8.36 -18.07 -6.93
C ARG A 299 -8.81 -16.83 -6.20
N GLN A 300 -8.88 -15.72 -6.92
CA GLN A 300 -9.27 -14.42 -6.37
C GLN A 300 -10.30 -13.75 -7.25
N TRP A 301 -11.24 -13.04 -6.64
CA TRP A 301 -12.04 -12.05 -7.32
C TRP A 301 -12.25 -10.82 -6.44
N SER A 302 -12.38 -9.66 -7.06
CA SER A 302 -12.62 -8.42 -6.35
C SER A 302 -13.55 -7.49 -7.11
N MET A 303 -14.29 -6.67 -6.38
CA MET A 303 -15.16 -5.63 -6.94
C MET A 303 -15.00 -4.34 -6.14
N LEU A 304 -15.12 -3.19 -6.82
CA LEU A 304 -15.17 -1.87 -6.20
C LEU A 304 -16.18 -0.99 -6.92
N GLY A 305 -17.03 -0.32 -6.16
CA GLY A 305 -17.92 0.74 -6.61
C GLY A 305 -17.60 2.05 -5.89
N GLN A 306 -17.58 3.14 -6.62
CA GLN A 306 -17.31 4.48 -6.09
C GLN A 306 -18.30 5.46 -6.71
N LEU A 307 -18.91 6.30 -5.87
CA LEU A 307 -19.83 7.35 -6.26
C LEU A 307 -19.41 8.62 -5.56
N GLY A 308 -19.21 9.68 -6.32
CA GLY A 308 -18.80 10.97 -5.78
C GLY A 308 -19.74 12.08 -6.24
N TRP A 309 -20.03 12.97 -5.33
CA TRP A 309 -20.75 14.21 -5.57
C TRP A 309 -19.93 15.38 -5.04
N ARG A 310 -19.85 16.48 -5.80
CA ARG A 310 -19.17 17.71 -5.37
C ARG A 310 -19.91 18.97 -5.82
N SER A 311 -19.76 20.02 -5.03
CA SER A 311 -20.14 21.38 -5.35
C SER A 311 -18.95 22.31 -5.09
N THR A 312 -19.14 23.60 -5.14
CA THR A 312 -18.09 24.59 -4.82
C THR A 312 -17.60 24.55 -3.39
N ALA A 313 -18.45 24.13 -2.45
CA ALA A 313 -18.13 24.13 -1.01
C ALA A 313 -18.22 22.74 -0.37
N LEU A 314 -18.95 21.82 -0.95
CA LEU A 314 -19.24 20.50 -0.37
C LEU A 314 -18.84 19.39 -1.34
N GLU A 315 -18.29 18.33 -0.80
CA GLU A 315 -18.03 17.08 -1.51
C GLU A 315 -18.46 15.89 -0.65
N ALA A 316 -18.90 14.82 -1.31
CA ALA A 316 -19.22 13.56 -0.67
C ALA A 316 -18.79 12.40 -1.57
N GLU A 317 -18.21 11.37 -1.00
CA GLU A 317 -17.76 10.18 -1.71
C GLU A 317 -18.16 8.93 -0.93
N LEU A 318 -18.83 8.02 -1.61
CA LEU A 318 -19.12 6.67 -1.14
C LEU A 318 -18.25 5.67 -1.91
N LEU A 319 -17.53 4.82 -1.18
CA LEU A 319 -16.76 3.72 -1.73
C LEU A 319 -17.18 2.42 -1.07
N ILE A 320 -17.42 1.39 -1.87
CA ILE A 320 -17.69 0.03 -1.40
C ILE A 320 -16.80 -0.91 -2.18
N SER A 321 -16.05 -1.77 -1.49
CA SER A 321 -15.24 -2.79 -2.13
C SER A 321 -15.35 -4.13 -1.41
N SER A 322 -15.12 -5.20 -2.17
CA SER A 322 -15.03 -6.57 -1.64
C SER A 322 -13.97 -7.35 -2.40
N LEU A 323 -13.19 -8.14 -1.67
CA LEU A 323 -12.23 -9.09 -2.20
C LEU A 323 -12.55 -10.45 -1.60
N GLN A 324 -12.50 -11.50 -2.42
CA GLN A 324 -12.56 -12.88 -1.96
C GLN A 324 -11.43 -13.68 -2.57
N GLU A 325 -10.83 -14.51 -1.74
CA GLU A 325 -9.68 -15.31 -2.11
C GLU A 325 -9.81 -16.73 -1.56
N LYS A 326 -9.37 -17.70 -2.34
CA LYS A 326 -9.08 -19.05 -1.90
C LYS A 326 -7.65 -19.39 -2.31
N GLU A 327 -6.84 -19.80 -1.34
CA GLU A 327 -5.43 -20.05 -1.53
C GLU A 327 -5.00 -21.36 -0.89
N GLY A 328 -4.24 -22.16 -1.61
CA GLY A 328 -3.67 -23.41 -1.13
C GLY A 328 -2.39 -23.20 -0.33
N THR A 329 -2.22 -23.99 0.72
CA THR A 329 -1.02 -23.98 1.57
C THR A 329 -0.06 -25.08 1.13
N TYR A 330 1.21 -24.72 0.95
CA TYR A 330 2.25 -25.67 0.58
C TYR A 330 2.51 -26.71 1.66
N PHE A 331 2.45 -28.00 1.33
CA PHE A 331 2.56 -29.11 2.27
C PHE A 331 3.98 -29.42 2.75
N GLY A 332 5.00 -28.76 2.25
CA GLY A 332 6.40 -29.12 2.50
C GLY A 332 6.85 -29.15 3.96
N ALA A 333 6.11 -28.46 4.83
CA ALA A 333 6.41 -28.33 6.26
C ALA A 333 5.74 -29.39 7.16
N GLN A 334 4.85 -30.24 6.65
CA GLN A 334 4.09 -31.18 7.47
C GLN A 334 4.82 -32.54 7.53
N MET A 335 5.40 -32.87 8.69
CA MET A 335 6.14 -34.10 8.94
C MET A 335 5.55 -34.88 10.09
N GLY A 336 5.61 -36.22 10.03
CA GLY A 336 5.00 -37.12 11.03
C GLY A 336 5.77 -37.16 12.35
N ASN A 337 7.07 -36.90 12.37
CA ASN A 337 7.90 -36.93 13.58
C ASN A 337 9.08 -35.94 13.46
N VAL A 338 9.84 -35.78 14.56
CA VAL A 338 10.97 -34.84 14.68
C VAL A 338 12.11 -35.17 13.70
N ASP A 339 12.42 -36.43 13.51
CA ASP A 339 13.59 -36.83 12.69
C ASP A 339 13.32 -36.54 11.21
N LEU A 340 12.12 -36.90 10.72
CA LEU A 340 11.68 -36.54 9.35
C LEU A 340 11.63 -35.03 9.14
N LEU A 341 11.24 -34.25 10.15
CA LEU A 341 11.23 -32.80 10.07
C LEU A 341 12.66 -32.24 9.94
N LYS A 342 13.60 -32.72 10.75
CA LYS A 342 15.01 -32.32 10.66
C LYS A 342 15.62 -32.69 9.31
N GLU A 343 15.39 -33.93 8.85
CA GLU A 343 15.84 -34.37 7.52
C GLU A 343 15.29 -33.47 6.41
N ARG A 344 14.00 -33.08 6.50
CA ARG A 344 13.38 -32.20 5.54
C ARG A 344 14.02 -30.78 5.54
N ILE A 345 14.29 -30.23 6.73
CA ILE A 345 14.98 -28.94 6.88
C ILE A 345 16.40 -29.01 6.33
N GLU A 346 17.14 -30.10 6.60
CA GLU A 346 18.49 -30.31 6.08
C GLU A 346 18.51 -30.47 4.55
N MET A 347 17.53 -31.20 3.99
CA MET A 347 17.35 -31.34 2.53
C MET A 347 17.01 -30.01 1.86
N GLY A 348 16.23 -29.18 2.52
CA GLY A 348 15.82 -27.84 2.07
C GLY A 348 14.97 -27.85 0.80
N ARG A 349 14.36 -28.99 0.44
CA ARG A 349 13.49 -29.19 -0.73
C ARG A 349 12.59 -30.41 -0.51
N PRO A 350 11.47 -30.55 -1.24
CA PRO A 350 10.66 -31.77 -1.17
C PRO A 350 11.42 -32.96 -1.80
N PRO A 351 11.26 -34.18 -1.28
CA PRO A 351 11.65 -35.40 -1.97
C PRO A 351 10.89 -35.55 -3.28
N GLN A 352 11.49 -36.26 -4.25
CA GLN A 352 10.90 -36.36 -5.59
C GLN A 352 9.57 -37.15 -5.62
N ASP A 353 9.40 -38.10 -4.76
CA ASP A 353 8.25 -39.00 -4.63
C ASP A 353 6.98 -38.32 -4.08
N VAL A 354 7.14 -37.16 -3.40
CA VAL A 354 5.97 -36.37 -2.92
C VAL A 354 5.54 -35.29 -3.90
N ILE A 355 6.28 -35.09 -5.00
CA ILE A 355 5.93 -34.11 -6.03
C ILE A 355 4.90 -34.72 -6.98
N THR A 356 3.70 -34.16 -7.00
CA THR A 356 2.60 -34.63 -7.86
C THR A 356 2.52 -33.81 -9.15
N PRO A 357 1.87 -34.33 -10.21
CA PRO A 357 1.62 -33.56 -11.42
C PRO A 357 0.88 -32.26 -11.18
N PHE A 358 1.07 -31.29 -12.08
CA PHE A 358 0.40 -29.99 -12.03
C PHE A 358 -1.12 -30.12 -11.93
N THR A 359 -1.71 -29.34 -11.04
CA THR A 359 -3.18 -29.23 -10.92
C THR A 359 -3.61 -27.80 -10.61
N ARG A 360 -4.86 -27.48 -10.94
CA ARG A 360 -5.57 -26.27 -10.50
C ARG A 360 -6.48 -26.52 -9.31
N LYS A 361 -6.59 -27.78 -8.88
CA LYS A 361 -7.36 -28.13 -7.71
C LYS A 361 -6.62 -27.67 -6.46
N ILE A 362 -7.30 -26.92 -5.63
CA ILE A 362 -6.82 -26.51 -4.31
C ILE A 362 -7.40 -27.51 -3.31
N ASP A 363 -6.54 -28.37 -2.80
CA ASP A 363 -6.86 -29.38 -1.79
C ASP A 363 -6.62 -28.86 -0.37
N TYR A 364 -6.92 -29.69 0.64
CA TYR A 364 -6.57 -29.42 2.02
C TYR A 364 -5.03 -29.49 2.18
N GLY A 365 -4.31 -28.51 2.88
CA GLY A 365 -4.80 -27.27 3.49
C GLY A 365 -4.94 -26.11 2.50
N TYR A 366 -5.91 -25.36 2.82
CA TYR A 366 -6.15 -24.10 2.14
C TYR A 366 -6.84 -23.12 3.09
N HIS A 367 -6.79 -21.87 2.78
CA HIS A 367 -7.62 -20.87 3.43
C HIS A 367 -8.54 -20.15 2.44
N THR A 368 -9.62 -19.59 2.99
CA THR A 368 -10.49 -18.67 2.28
C THR A 368 -10.56 -17.36 3.06
N THR A 369 -10.38 -16.25 2.36
CA THR A 369 -10.48 -14.92 2.94
C THR A 369 -11.51 -14.08 2.17
N SER A 370 -12.31 -13.32 2.91
CA SER A 370 -13.19 -12.31 2.36
C SER A 370 -12.97 -11.01 3.11
N HIS A 371 -12.62 -9.94 2.40
CA HIS A 371 -12.47 -8.61 2.97
C HIS A 371 -13.39 -7.62 2.27
N SER A 372 -14.25 -6.94 3.03
CA SER A 372 -15.18 -5.94 2.52
C SER A 372 -14.97 -4.62 3.25
N LEU A 373 -15.02 -3.52 2.51
CA LEU A 373 -14.87 -2.15 2.99
C LEU A 373 -16.03 -1.30 2.46
N ALA A 374 -16.67 -0.54 3.35
CA ALA A 374 -17.58 0.54 3.00
C ALA A 374 -17.08 1.84 3.66
N LYS A 375 -16.89 2.89 2.86
CA LYS A 375 -16.40 4.22 3.31
C LYS A 375 -17.32 5.32 2.81
N LEU A 376 -17.66 6.23 3.69
CA LEU A 376 -18.28 7.52 3.35
C LEU A 376 -17.32 8.63 3.79
N LYS A 377 -16.93 9.47 2.85
CA LYS A 377 -16.12 10.67 3.08
C LYS A 377 -16.94 11.90 2.73
N MET A 378 -16.83 12.94 3.52
CA MET A 378 -17.47 14.24 3.29
C MET A 378 -16.44 15.35 3.50
N GLY A 379 -16.45 16.37 2.64
CA GLY A 379 -15.61 17.54 2.75
C GLY A 379 -16.45 18.81 2.70
N TYR A 380 -16.07 19.81 3.50
CA TYR A 380 -16.69 21.13 3.52
C TYR A 380 -15.63 22.23 3.53
N THR A 381 -15.65 23.05 2.48
CA THR A 381 -14.71 24.17 2.28
C THR A 381 -15.50 25.49 2.27
N PRO A 382 -15.81 26.08 3.45
CA PRO A 382 -16.60 27.33 3.55
C PRO A 382 -15.89 28.53 2.92
N ASN A 383 -14.56 28.53 2.90
CA ASN A 383 -13.74 29.61 2.36
C ASN A 383 -12.31 29.09 2.10
N ASN A 384 -11.44 29.91 1.52
CA ASN A 384 -10.07 29.55 1.16
C ASN A 384 -9.13 29.26 2.36
N ARG A 385 -9.58 29.52 3.60
CA ARG A 385 -8.74 29.31 4.81
C ARG A 385 -9.10 28.04 5.56
N HIS A 386 -10.35 27.58 5.47
CA HIS A 386 -10.83 26.45 6.26
C HIS A 386 -11.36 25.35 5.35
N ARG A 387 -10.92 24.14 5.62
CA ARG A 387 -11.47 22.91 5.05
C ARG A 387 -11.69 21.90 6.19
N PHE A 388 -12.85 21.31 6.22
CA PHE A 388 -13.23 20.25 7.14
C PHE A 388 -13.47 18.97 6.36
N GLU A 389 -12.97 17.86 6.87
CA GLU A 389 -13.21 16.54 6.28
C GLU A 389 -13.69 15.58 7.36
N GLY A 390 -14.68 14.79 7.05
CA GLY A 390 -15.19 13.71 7.89
C GLY A 390 -15.16 12.39 7.12
N MET A 391 -14.75 11.32 7.76
CA MET A 391 -14.75 9.98 7.20
C MET A 391 -15.33 9.01 8.21
N ILE A 392 -16.16 8.08 7.74
CA ILE A 392 -16.57 6.89 8.48
C ILE A 392 -16.40 5.68 7.58
N ALA A 393 -15.85 4.61 8.13
CA ALA A 393 -15.63 3.37 7.41
C ALA A 393 -15.99 2.16 8.24
N TYR A 394 -16.50 1.12 7.58
CA TYR A 394 -16.75 -0.20 8.14
C TYR A 394 -16.00 -1.25 7.34
N GLN A 395 -15.29 -2.14 8.02
CA GLN A 395 -14.59 -3.28 7.43
C GLN A 395 -15.11 -4.58 8.04
N LEU A 396 -15.24 -5.59 7.19
CA LEU A 396 -15.54 -6.97 7.57
C LEU A 396 -14.52 -7.89 6.93
N ASN A 397 -13.76 -8.62 7.76
CA ASN A 397 -12.84 -9.64 7.30
C ASN A 397 -13.30 -11.01 7.84
N LEU A 398 -13.42 -11.98 6.94
CA LEU A 398 -13.76 -13.36 7.22
C LEU A 398 -12.60 -14.24 6.77
N ARG A 399 -12.01 -15.01 7.68
CA ARG A 399 -10.96 -15.97 7.36
C ARG A 399 -11.31 -17.35 7.88
N ASN A 400 -11.25 -18.35 7.00
CA ASN A 400 -11.40 -19.75 7.38
C ASN A 400 -10.21 -20.56 6.85
N GLU A 401 -9.64 -21.41 7.70
CA GLU A 401 -8.50 -22.27 7.38
C GLU A 401 -8.93 -23.73 7.47
N TYR A 402 -8.61 -24.49 6.42
CA TYR A 402 -9.05 -25.89 6.26
C TYR A 402 -7.85 -26.79 6.11
N HIS A 403 -7.84 -27.87 6.88
CA HIS A 403 -6.80 -28.90 6.83
C HIS A 403 -7.39 -30.30 6.69
N LEU A 404 -6.52 -31.25 6.39
CA LEU A 404 -6.91 -32.64 6.36
C LEU A 404 -7.15 -33.12 7.80
N ARG A 405 -8.40 -33.48 8.10
CA ARG A 405 -8.84 -33.90 9.45
C ARG A 405 -9.41 -35.29 9.41
N ARG A 406 -9.28 -36.03 10.54
CA ARG A 406 -9.90 -37.36 10.73
C ARG A 406 -11.42 -37.26 10.79
N ASN A 407 -12.11 -38.41 10.73
CA ASN A 407 -13.57 -38.53 10.85
C ASN A 407 -14.38 -37.69 9.83
N LYS A 408 -13.83 -37.50 8.61
CA LYS A 408 -14.46 -36.69 7.53
C LYS A 408 -14.73 -35.22 7.91
N LEU A 409 -13.99 -34.68 8.90
CA LEU A 409 -14.14 -33.30 9.35
C LEU A 409 -13.34 -32.27 8.53
N SER A 410 -12.66 -32.68 7.47
CA SER A 410 -11.84 -31.75 6.63
C SER A 410 -12.66 -30.62 5.99
N HIS A 411 -13.98 -30.80 5.84
CA HIS A 411 -14.86 -29.73 5.35
C HIS A 411 -15.24 -28.69 6.43
N VAL A 412 -14.93 -28.95 7.69
CA VAL A 412 -15.11 -28.01 8.81
C VAL A 412 -13.80 -27.26 9.00
N PRO A 413 -13.79 -25.92 8.97
CA PRO A 413 -12.56 -25.16 9.17
C PRO A 413 -11.95 -25.45 10.55
N GLU A 414 -10.64 -25.51 10.61
CA GLU A 414 -9.89 -25.62 11.88
C GLU A 414 -9.80 -24.25 12.57
N SER A 415 -9.67 -23.18 11.78
CA SER A 415 -9.75 -21.80 12.24
C SER A 415 -10.85 -21.07 11.45
N ALA A 416 -11.72 -20.34 12.14
CA ALA A 416 -12.79 -19.56 11.52
C ALA A 416 -12.93 -18.23 12.27
N LEU A 417 -12.35 -17.17 11.70
CA LEU A 417 -12.21 -15.85 12.30
C LEU A 417 -13.13 -14.84 11.61
N VAL A 418 -13.73 -13.97 12.41
CA VAL A 418 -14.51 -12.81 11.96
C VAL A 418 -13.97 -11.58 12.63
N LEU A 419 -13.49 -10.65 11.84
CA LEU A 419 -13.07 -9.32 12.30
C LEU A 419 -14.02 -8.27 11.73
N GLN A 420 -14.55 -7.43 12.60
CA GLN A 420 -15.32 -6.25 12.25
C GLN A 420 -14.60 -5.02 12.78
N ASN A 421 -14.48 -3.98 11.94
CA ASN A 421 -13.85 -2.74 12.34
C ASN A 421 -14.70 -1.56 11.90
N VAL A 422 -14.85 -0.59 12.78
CA VAL A 422 -15.41 0.74 12.48
C VAL A 422 -14.34 1.78 12.75
N GLU A 423 -14.15 2.69 11.80
CA GLU A 423 -13.22 3.81 11.90
C GLU A 423 -13.93 5.10 11.57
N GLY A 424 -13.68 6.16 12.36
CA GLY A 424 -14.15 7.50 12.11
C GLY A 424 -13.01 8.50 12.26
N GLU A 425 -12.85 9.39 11.30
CA GLU A 425 -11.85 10.46 11.32
C GLU A 425 -12.51 11.80 11.03
N PHE A 426 -12.09 12.85 11.73
CA PHE A 426 -12.45 14.23 11.45
C PHE A 426 -11.17 15.07 11.36
N LEU A 427 -11.05 15.85 10.30
CA LEU A 427 -9.90 16.68 9.98
C LEU A 427 -10.32 18.13 9.82
N TRP A 428 -9.49 19.02 10.31
CA TRP A 428 -9.56 20.45 10.08
C TRP A 428 -8.23 20.94 9.50
N HIS A 429 -8.31 21.50 8.29
CA HIS A 429 -7.20 22.17 7.63
C HIS A 429 -7.41 23.67 7.71
N TYR A 430 -6.41 24.38 8.18
CA TYR A 430 -6.41 25.83 8.29
C TYR A 430 -5.21 26.42 7.58
N THR A 431 -5.46 27.22 6.55
CA THR A 431 -4.46 27.97 5.79
C THR A 431 -4.47 29.43 6.28
N ALA A 432 -3.57 29.78 7.19
CA ALA A 432 -3.48 31.13 7.74
C ALA A 432 -3.04 32.14 6.68
N ASN A 433 -2.07 31.76 5.88
CA ASN A 433 -1.54 32.50 4.72
C ASN A 433 -0.77 31.53 3.80
N LYS A 434 -0.15 32.02 2.72
CA LYS A 434 0.60 31.23 1.75
C LYS A 434 1.80 30.43 2.31
N HIS A 435 2.20 30.71 3.56
CA HIS A 435 3.35 30.08 4.20
C HIS A 435 2.99 29.20 5.40
N LEU A 436 1.85 29.43 6.02
CA LEU A 436 1.48 28.79 7.29
C LEU A 436 0.18 28.02 7.17
N GLU A 437 0.28 26.71 7.38
CA GLU A 437 -0.84 25.77 7.40
C GLU A 437 -0.86 25.01 8.72
N VAL A 438 -2.06 24.71 9.20
CA VAL A 438 -2.29 23.85 10.37
C VAL A 438 -3.27 22.75 9.96
N GLU A 439 -2.92 21.52 10.28
CA GLU A 439 -3.78 20.35 10.14
C GLU A 439 -4.03 19.77 11.52
N SER A 440 -5.27 19.57 11.90
CA SER A 440 -5.64 18.93 13.16
C SER A 440 -6.66 17.84 12.90
N GLY A 441 -6.57 16.74 13.63
CA GLY A 441 -7.46 15.61 13.41
C GLY A 441 -7.79 14.85 14.69
N ILE A 442 -8.96 14.21 14.65
CA ILE A 442 -9.43 13.28 15.67
C ILE A 442 -9.80 11.97 14.97
N LEU A 443 -9.34 10.87 15.52
CA LEU A 443 -9.58 9.52 15.04
C LEU A 443 -10.24 8.70 16.15
N GLY A 444 -11.19 7.86 15.79
CA GLY A 444 -11.76 6.81 16.65
C GLY A 444 -11.81 5.49 15.89
N THR A 445 -11.43 4.37 16.56
CA THR A 445 -11.50 3.04 16.00
C THR A 445 -12.15 2.07 16.98
N PHE A 446 -12.89 1.11 16.45
CA PHE A 446 -13.45 0.01 17.21
C PHE A 446 -13.34 -1.29 16.41
N THR A 447 -12.71 -2.31 16.99
CA THR A 447 -12.50 -3.63 16.38
C THR A 447 -13.11 -4.70 17.28
N ASP A 448 -13.84 -5.64 16.69
CA ASP A 448 -14.34 -6.85 17.31
C ASP A 448 -13.86 -8.05 16.49
N ASN A 449 -13.07 -8.93 17.10
CA ASN A 449 -12.56 -10.13 16.47
C ASN A 449 -12.97 -11.35 17.29
N TYR A 450 -13.68 -12.29 16.66
CA TYR A 450 -14.12 -13.48 17.33
C TYR A 450 -13.95 -14.75 16.48
N ASN A 451 -13.72 -15.86 17.17
CA ASN A 451 -13.68 -17.20 16.61
C ASN A 451 -15.10 -17.75 16.48
N LYS A 452 -15.49 -18.18 15.28
CA LYS A 452 -16.78 -18.87 15.09
C LYS A 452 -16.77 -20.20 15.83
N PRO A 453 -17.83 -20.50 16.58
CA PRO A 453 -17.95 -21.80 17.24
C PRO A 453 -18.16 -22.93 16.21
N GLY A 454 -17.88 -24.17 16.63
CA GLY A 454 -18.13 -25.37 15.81
C GLY A 454 -16.93 -25.89 15.03
N THR A 455 -15.76 -25.28 15.16
CA THR A 455 -14.50 -25.80 14.56
C THR A 455 -14.02 -27.10 15.23
N GLY A 456 -14.34 -27.30 16.49
CA GLY A 456 -13.88 -28.45 17.30
C GLY A 456 -12.39 -28.39 17.61
N VAL A 457 -11.76 -27.22 17.50
CA VAL A 457 -10.35 -26.94 17.83
C VAL A 457 -10.30 -25.72 18.73
N VAL A 458 -9.40 -25.74 19.70
CA VAL A 458 -9.10 -24.56 20.52
C VAL A 458 -8.43 -23.51 19.65
N PRO A 459 -8.98 -22.28 19.58
CA PRO A 459 -8.40 -21.23 18.76
C PRO A 459 -6.98 -20.86 19.21
N MET A 460 -6.09 -20.63 18.25
CA MET A 460 -4.72 -20.18 18.51
C MET A 460 -4.68 -18.80 19.18
N ILE A 461 -5.62 -17.91 18.84
CA ILE A 461 -5.78 -16.57 19.42
C ILE A 461 -7.15 -16.42 20.05
N PRO A 462 -7.27 -15.71 21.20
CA PRO A 462 -8.56 -15.50 21.85
C PRO A 462 -9.44 -14.53 21.07
N ASN A 463 -10.72 -14.48 21.40
CA ASN A 463 -11.60 -13.39 21.00
C ASN A 463 -11.12 -12.09 21.64
N TYR A 464 -11.26 -10.97 20.94
CA TYR A 464 -10.92 -9.69 21.51
C TYR A 464 -11.77 -8.54 20.97
N VAL A 465 -11.92 -7.53 21.82
CA VAL A 465 -12.51 -6.23 21.46
C VAL A 465 -11.46 -5.16 21.72
N GLN A 466 -11.30 -4.26 20.77
CA GLN A 466 -10.32 -3.18 20.84
C GLN A 466 -10.97 -1.85 20.50
N GLY A 467 -10.81 -0.85 21.37
CA GLY A 467 -11.18 0.54 21.14
C GLY A 467 -9.95 1.41 21.12
N GLY A 468 -9.87 2.32 20.16
CA GLY A 468 -8.75 3.26 20.03
C GLY A 468 -9.21 4.67 19.74
N TRP A 469 -8.41 5.66 20.15
CA TRP A 469 -8.59 7.07 19.82
C TRP A 469 -7.25 7.75 19.58
N GLY A 470 -7.25 8.78 18.77
CA GLY A 470 -6.08 9.62 18.51
C GLY A 470 -6.49 11.07 18.25
N VAL A 471 -5.71 12.02 18.76
CA VAL A 471 -5.88 13.46 18.53
C VAL A 471 -4.53 14.04 18.17
N TYR A 472 -4.44 14.81 17.10
CA TYR A 472 -3.17 15.37 16.66
C TYR A 472 -3.31 16.77 16.08
N THR A 473 -2.18 17.47 16.04
CA THR A 473 -2.01 18.69 15.27
C THR A 473 -0.64 18.71 14.62
N ILE A 474 -0.61 19.23 13.39
CA ILE A 474 0.60 19.43 12.59
C ILE A 474 0.58 20.85 12.08
N THR A 475 1.66 21.58 12.34
CA THR A 475 1.87 22.94 11.83
C THR A 475 2.98 22.91 10.80
N LYS A 476 2.72 23.50 9.63
CA LYS A 476 3.63 23.57 8.48
C LYS A 476 3.93 25.02 8.18
N TYR A 477 5.21 25.35 8.13
CA TYR A 477 5.68 26.62 7.59
C TYR A 477 6.55 26.34 6.37
N HIS A 478 6.23 26.94 5.24
CA HIS A 478 6.97 26.73 4.00
C HIS A 478 7.17 28.01 3.23
N THR A 479 8.29 28.07 2.55
CA THR A 479 8.65 29.05 1.54
C THR A 479 8.90 28.31 0.22
N ASP A 480 9.29 29.03 -0.83
CA ASP A 480 9.64 28.39 -2.10
C ASP A 480 10.88 27.49 -1.98
N MET A 481 11.85 27.86 -1.12
CA MET A 481 13.14 27.18 -1.00
C MET A 481 13.27 26.24 0.21
N TRP A 482 12.52 26.46 1.28
CA TRP A 482 12.60 25.62 2.48
C TRP A 482 11.29 25.60 3.24
N GLY A 483 11.12 24.59 4.08
CA GLY A 483 9.98 24.49 4.98
C GLY A 483 10.27 23.60 6.16
N VAL A 484 9.45 23.78 7.21
CA VAL A 484 9.51 23.01 8.45
C VAL A 484 8.11 22.57 8.82
N GLU A 485 7.99 21.36 9.32
CA GLU A 485 6.75 20.75 9.82
C GLU A 485 7.00 20.27 11.25
N ILE A 486 6.10 20.61 12.16
CA ILE A 486 6.12 20.17 13.55
C ILE A 486 4.77 19.57 13.88
N GLY A 487 4.77 18.40 14.48
CA GLY A 487 3.55 17.69 14.84
C GLY A 487 3.62 17.04 16.21
N ILE A 488 2.45 16.96 16.85
CA ILE A 488 2.24 16.27 18.12
C ILE A 488 0.93 15.48 18.06
N ARG A 489 0.92 14.31 18.70
CA ARG A 489 -0.25 13.43 18.75
C ARG A 489 -0.32 12.67 20.07
N GLY A 490 -1.53 12.62 20.64
CA GLY A 490 -1.88 11.71 21.73
C GLY A 490 -2.75 10.56 21.22
N ASP A 491 -2.44 9.34 21.62
CA ASP A 491 -3.19 8.13 21.30
C ASP A 491 -3.53 7.35 22.55
N GLY A 492 -4.67 6.65 22.54
CA GLY A 492 -5.04 5.67 23.53
C GLY A 492 -5.68 4.44 22.90
N GLN A 493 -5.39 3.28 23.48
CA GLN A 493 -5.97 2.00 23.05
C GLN A 493 -6.31 1.15 24.27
N ARG A 494 -7.50 0.57 24.25
CA ARG A 494 -7.93 -0.47 25.21
C ARG A 494 -8.25 -1.74 24.43
N THR A 495 -7.65 -2.85 24.86
CA THR A 495 -7.88 -4.17 24.29
C THR A 495 -8.35 -5.10 25.41
N GLU A 496 -9.43 -5.82 25.18
CA GLU A 496 -9.95 -6.86 26.08
C GLU A 496 -9.99 -8.18 25.30
N ALA A 497 -9.25 -9.18 25.80
CA ALA A 497 -9.12 -10.49 25.18
C ALA A 497 -9.64 -11.59 26.12
N VAL A 498 -10.40 -12.54 25.58
CA VAL A 498 -10.95 -13.69 26.30
C VAL A 498 -10.86 -14.94 25.43
N GLY A 499 -10.22 -15.99 25.94
CA GLY A 499 -10.08 -17.29 25.30
C GLY A 499 -10.23 -18.43 26.29
N ILE A 500 -10.29 -19.66 25.76
CA ILE A 500 -10.28 -20.90 26.52
C ILE A 500 -9.10 -21.73 26.00
N ASP A 501 -8.28 -22.23 26.89
CA ASP A 501 -7.13 -23.09 26.55
C ASP A 501 -7.51 -24.59 26.40
N TYR A 502 -6.52 -25.41 26.13
CA TYR A 502 -6.74 -26.88 25.97
C TYR A 502 -7.19 -27.60 27.22
N ASP A 503 -6.97 -27.00 28.39
CA ASP A 503 -7.41 -27.53 29.68
C ASP A 503 -8.78 -26.99 30.10
N GLY A 504 -9.42 -26.18 29.22
CA GLY A 504 -10.72 -25.55 29.45
C GLY A 504 -10.67 -24.34 30.40
N GLN A 505 -9.46 -23.81 30.68
CA GLN A 505 -9.29 -22.65 31.55
C GLN A 505 -9.42 -21.37 30.74
N ASN A 506 -10.09 -20.38 31.31
CA ASN A 506 -10.16 -19.04 30.70
C ASN A 506 -8.79 -18.35 30.79
N TYR A 507 -8.39 -17.73 29.69
CA TYR A 507 -7.19 -16.86 29.61
C TYR A 507 -7.52 -15.60 28.86
N GLY A 508 -6.64 -14.60 28.98
CA GLY A 508 -6.80 -13.28 28.36
C GLY A 508 -6.51 -12.18 29.36
N GLY A 509 -7.08 -11.02 29.14
CA GLY A 509 -6.88 -9.84 30.01
C GLY A 509 -7.34 -8.56 29.37
N ILE A 510 -7.16 -7.47 30.11
CA ILE A 510 -7.46 -6.10 29.67
C ILE A 510 -6.14 -5.32 29.65
N GLU A 511 -5.81 -4.80 28.47
CA GLU A 511 -4.63 -3.97 28.26
C GLU A 511 -5.04 -2.52 27.97
N HIS A 512 -4.37 -1.58 28.64
CA HIS A 512 -4.50 -0.14 28.41
C HIS A 512 -3.17 0.44 27.97
N GLN A 513 -3.16 1.08 26.81
CA GLN A 513 -1.97 1.70 26.25
C GLN A 513 -2.28 3.17 25.94
N ASN A 514 -1.41 4.06 26.42
CA ASN A 514 -1.46 5.49 26.08
C ASN A 514 -0.07 5.92 25.63
N ASN A 515 -0.01 6.79 24.64
CA ASN A 515 1.26 7.27 24.12
C ASN A 515 1.16 8.70 23.59
N LEU A 516 2.29 9.40 23.68
CA LEU A 516 2.50 10.70 23.05
C LEU A 516 3.55 10.55 21.96
N THR A 517 3.21 10.91 20.74
CA THR A 517 4.12 10.95 19.60
C THR A 517 4.37 12.38 19.16
N TYR A 518 5.56 12.62 18.61
CA TYR A 518 5.97 13.90 18.08
C TYR A 518 6.81 13.70 16.82
N SER A 519 6.82 14.71 15.95
CA SER A 519 7.69 14.75 14.78
C SER A 519 8.12 16.17 14.46
N ILE A 520 9.33 16.29 13.93
CA ILE A 520 9.86 17.52 13.34
C ILE A 520 10.44 17.11 12.00
N GLY A 521 10.01 17.77 10.93
CA GLY A 521 10.50 17.55 9.58
C GLY A 521 10.88 18.86 8.92
N GLY A 522 11.82 18.81 7.99
CA GLY A 522 12.19 19.95 7.18
C GLY A 522 12.67 19.55 5.80
N TYR A 523 12.56 20.48 4.87
CA TYR A 523 13.20 20.39 3.56
C TYR A 523 13.89 21.71 3.21
N ALA A 524 14.92 21.62 2.39
CA ALA A 524 15.59 22.78 1.83
C ALA A 524 16.09 22.47 0.41
N GLU A 525 15.80 23.35 -0.53
CA GLU A 525 16.46 23.38 -1.83
C GLU A 525 17.81 24.09 -1.66
N ILE A 526 18.90 23.30 -1.55
CA ILE A 526 20.25 23.79 -1.24
C ILE A 526 20.89 24.42 -2.49
N ALA A 527 20.56 23.86 -3.65
CA ALA A 527 20.98 24.34 -4.95
C ALA A 527 19.92 23.94 -5.98
N ASN A 528 19.98 24.52 -7.18
CA ASN A 528 19.05 24.19 -8.25
C ASN A 528 19.00 22.67 -8.51
N GLY A 529 17.83 22.08 -8.28
CA GLY A 529 17.59 20.65 -8.38
C GLY A 529 18.17 19.79 -7.25
N LEU A 530 18.80 20.38 -6.21
CA LEU A 530 19.33 19.66 -5.06
C LEU A 530 18.50 19.93 -3.80
N THR A 531 17.74 18.95 -3.36
CA THR A 531 16.84 19.03 -2.20
C THR A 531 17.32 18.13 -1.08
N LEU A 532 17.45 18.69 0.11
CA LEU A 532 17.66 17.96 1.37
C LEU A 532 16.32 17.86 2.11
N ARG A 533 15.99 16.67 2.60
CA ARG A 533 14.87 16.45 3.53
C ARG A 533 15.41 15.74 4.77
N SER A 534 14.85 16.07 5.92
CA SER A 534 15.15 15.38 7.16
C SER A 534 13.92 15.35 8.05
N GLN A 535 13.66 14.20 8.66
CA GLN A 535 12.59 14.01 9.64
C GLN A 535 13.10 13.28 10.85
N ILE A 536 12.68 13.75 12.02
CA ILE A 536 12.91 13.12 13.32
C ILE A 536 11.54 12.96 13.97
N GLY A 537 11.30 11.82 14.59
CA GLY A 537 10.04 11.62 15.32
C GLY A 537 10.01 10.32 16.11
N SER A 538 8.94 10.18 16.87
CA SER A 538 8.63 8.96 17.60
C SER A 538 7.42 8.25 17.00
N ALA A 539 7.35 6.93 17.19
CA ALA A 539 6.21 6.11 16.85
C ALA A 539 6.03 5.01 17.88
N TRP A 540 4.85 4.41 17.92
CA TRP A 540 4.56 3.33 18.85
C TRP A 540 3.55 2.35 18.25
N ARG A 541 3.50 1.15 18.82
CA ARG A 541 2.40 0.20 18.66
C ARG A 541 2.16 -0.58 19.95
N ALA A 542 0.94 -0.99 20.18
CA ALA A 542 0.63 -1.99 21.18
C ALA A 542 1.06 -3.40 20.72
N PRO A 543 1.39 -4.33 21.62
CA PRO A 543 1.49 -5.73 21.26
C PRO A 543 0.15 -6.23 20.72
N HIS A 544 0.18 -7.01 19.64
CA HIS A 544 -1.03 -7.63 19.10
C HIS A 544 -1.50 -8.77 20.00
N VAL A 545 -2.79 -9.05 20.00
CA VAL A 545 -3.39 -10.14 20.83
C VAL A 545 -2.74 -11.49 20.52
N SER A 546 -2.35 -11.75 19.26
CA SER A 546 -1.60 -12.95 18.89
C SER A 546 -0.19 -12.99 19.52
N GLU A 547 0.49 -11.87 19.65
CA GLU A 547 1.81 -11.81 20.28
C GLU A 547 1.73 -12.08 21.79
N LEU A 548 0.65 -11.61 22.44
CA LEU A 548 0.42 -11.80 23.87
C LEU A 548 -0.05 -13.22 24.20
N TYR A 549 -0.95 -13.80 23.42
CA TYR A 549 -1.77 -14.93 23.85
C TYR A 549 -1.72 -16.14 22.93
N SER A 550 -0.97 -16.15 21.82
CA SER A 550 -0.88 -17.34 20.96
C SER A 550 -0.48 -18.59 21.74
N ASN A 551 -1.20 -19.66 21.53
CA ASN A 551 -0.84 -21.01 22.01
C ASN A 551 -1.41 -22.03 21.02
N GLY A 552 -0.78 -22.17 19.85
CA GLY A 552 -1.32 -23.01 18.80
C GLY A 552 -0.46 -23.08 17.57
N LEU A 553 -0.97 -23.78 16.58
CA LEU A 553 -0.33 -24.04 15.30
C LEU A 553 -0.62 -22.91 14.31
N ASP A 554 0.43 -22.23 13.84
CA ASP A 554 0.40 -21.42 12.62
C ASP A 554 0.60 -22.37 11.45
N MET A 555 -0.51 -22.75 10.82
CA MET A 555 -0.54 -23.81 9.80
C MET A 555 0.16 -23.37 8.51
N GLU A 556 0.08 -22.11 8.15
CA GLU A 556 0.73 -21.59 6.93
C GLU A 556 2.24 -21.67 7.02
N ARG A 557 2.78 -21.43 8.19
CA ARG A 557 4.23 -21.48 8.44
C ARG A 557 4.72 -22.86 8.87
N GLY A 558 3.81 -23.74 9.28
CA GLY A 558 4.15 -25.04 9.84
C GLY A 558 4.96 -24.92 11.14
N ILE A 559 4.58 -24.00 12.03
CA ILE A 559 5.24 -23.77 13.33
C ILE A 559 4.20 -23.74 14.46
N TYR A 560 4.61 -24.12 15.65
CA TYR A 560 3.81 -23.94 16.86
C TYR A 560 4.24 -22.68 17.59
N MET A 561 3.32 -21.73 17.82
CA MET A 561 3.60 -20.44 18.43
C MET A 561 3.18 -20.37 19.88
N ILE A 562 4.03 -19.76 20.72
CA ILE A 562 3.74 -19.41 22.10
C ILE A 562 3.91 -17.90 22.27
N GLY A 563 2.83 -17.23 22.67
CA GLY A 563 2.80 -15.81 23.00
C GLY A 563 3.49 -15.49 24.32
N ASN A 564 3.59 -14.20 24.62
CA ASN A 564 4.18 -13.70 25.84
C ASN A 564 3.30 -12.60 26.43
N LYS A 565 2.70 -12.85 27.60
CA LYS A 565 1.78 -11.92 28.29
C LYS A 565 2.49 -10.69 28.89
N ASP A 566 3.82 -10.73 29.05
CA ASP A 566 4.60 -9.69 29.69
C ASP A 566 5.09 -8.63 28.70
N LEU A 567 4.67 -8.70 27.41
CA LEU A 567 5.07 -7.74 26.39
C LEU A 567 4.57 -6.33 26.70
N LYS A 568 5.42 -5.38 26.43
CA LYS A 568 5.13 -3.93 26.51
C LYS A 568 5.05 -3.32 25.12
N SER A 569 4.39 -2.16 25.01
CA SER A 569 4.34 -1.40 23.76
C SER A 569 5.72 -1.18 23.16
N GLU A 570 5.85 -1.42 21.87
CA GLU A 570 7.02 -1.00 21.12
C GLU A 570 7.02 0.52 20.95
N ARG A 571 8.19 1.14 21.11
CA ARG A 571 8.40 2.56 20.87
C ARG A 571 9.68 2.75 20.06
N VAL A 572 9.58 3.51 19.00
CA VAL A 572 10.72 3.85 18.16
C VAL A 572 10.99 5.35 18.22
N PHE A 573 12.25 5.71 18.29
CA PHE A 573 12.75 7.02 17.90
C PHE A 573 13.46 6.86 16.57
N LYS A 574 13.02 7.62 15.56
CA LYS A 574 13.48 7.49 14.19
C LYS A 574 14.01 8.82 13.66
N TRP A 575 15.14 8.77 12.99
CA TRP A 575 15.67 9.83 12.16
C TRP A 575 15.85 9.31 10.73
N VAL A 576 15.34 10.05 9.75
CA VAL A 576 15.52 9.77 8.32
C VAL A 576 15.97 11.06 7.66
N ALA A 577 16.98 10.96 6.80
CA ALA A 577 17.42 12.07 5.95
C ALA A 577 17.56 11.58 4.51
N SER A 578 17.16 12.42 3.56
CA SER A 578 17.31 12.15 2.12
C SER A 578 17.89 13.35 1.39
N LEU A 579 18.79 13.07 0.46
CA LEU A 579 19.35 14.03 -0.47
C LEU A 579 18.94 13.61 -1.87
N SER A 580 18.20 14.48 -2.55
CA SER A 580 17.68 14.25 -3.90
C SER A 580 18.26 15.28 -4.87
N TYR A 581 18.87 14.83 -5.97
CA TYR A 581 19.33 15.68 -7.05
C TYR A 581 18.60 15.35 -8.34
N ARG A 582 18.07 16.37 -9.00
CA ARG A 582 17.29 16.25 -10.25
C ARG A 582 17.77 17.25 -11.28
N ASN A 583 18.14 16.76 -12.44
CA ASN A 583 18.31 17.59 -13.64
C ASN A 583 17.88 16.80 -14.89
N SER A 584 18.06 17.36 -16.09
CA SER A 584 17.59 16.74 -17.35
C SER A 584 18.27 15.41 -17.71
N TRP A 585 19.43 15.10 -17.15
CA TRP A 585 20.21 13.90 -17.49
C TRP A 585 20.54 13.00 -16.32
N LEU A 586 20.33 13.47 -15.06
CA LEU A 586 20.66 12.72 -13.84
C LEU A 586 19.59 12.92 -12.76
N HIS A 587 19.04 11.82 -12.25
CA HIS A 587 18.30 11.77 -11.00
C HIS A 587 19.08 10.92 -10.00
N ALA A 588 19.35 11.43 -8.82
CA ALA A 588 20.08 10.73 -7.78
C ALA A 588 19.42 10.94 -6.42
N ASP A 589 19.17 9.87 -5.71
CA ASP A 589 18.59 9.86 -4.37
C ASP A 589 19.47 9.06 -3.43
N LEU A 590 19.81 9.64 -2.31
CA LEU A 590 20.49 9.01 -1.20
C LEU A 590 19.64 9.19 0.06
N GLU A 591 19.36 8.10 0.77
CA GLU A 591 18.57 8.12 1.99
C GLU A 591 19.33 7.36 3.08
N GLY A 592 19.45 7.98 4.26
CA GLY A 592 20.01 7.37 5.45
C GLY A 592 18.99 7.38 6.58
N TYR A 593 19.00 6.35 7.43
CA TYR A 593 18.08 6.27 8.56
C TYR A 593 18.71 5.62 9.79
N LEU A 594 18.27 6.08 10.96
CA LEU A 594 18.59 5.54 12.27
C LEU A 594 17.30 5.31 13.05
N GLN A 595 17.16 4.16 13.70
CA GLN A 595 16.00 3.79 14.50
C GLN A 595 16.45 3.12 15.80
N TRP A 596 16.02 3.66 16.92
CA TRP A 596 16.17 3.04 18.23
C TRP A 596 14.81 2.56 18.71
N VAL A 597 14.69 1.26 18.90
CA VAL A 597 13.42 0.60 19.24
C VAL A 597 13.51 0.04 20.63
N ASN A 598 12.73 0.59 21.55
CA ASN A 598 12.50 -0.01 22.84
C ASN A 598 11.41 -1.07 22.71
N ASN A 599 11.65 -2.22 23.35
CA ASN A 599 10.69 -3.31 23.39
C ASN A 599 10.39 -3.91 22.00
N TYR A 600 11.37 -4.06 21.11
CA TYR A 600 11.22 -4.70 19.80
C TYR A 600 10.73 -6.14 19.97
N ILE A 601 9.56 -6.47 19.43
CA ILE A 601 8.92 -7.78 19.52
C ILE A 601 9.34 -8.62 18.32
N TYR A 602 9.84 -9.83 18.55
CA TYR A 602 10.24 -10.76 17.49
C TYR A 602 9.98 -12.21 17.86
N GLN A 603 10.05 -13.08 16.88
CA GLN A 603 9.85 -14.52 17.03
C GLN A 603 11.21 -15.24 16.92
N GLU A 604 11.42 -16.22 17.78
CA GLU A 604 12.65 -17.00 17.80
C GLU A 604 12.32 -18.49 18.02
N PRO A 605 12.99 -19.42 17.28
CA PRO A 605 12.84 -20.86 17.52
C PRO A 605 13.43 -21.23 18.89
N THR A 606 12.71 -22.04 19.64
CA THR A 606 13.13 -22.49 20.99
C THR A 606 14.04 -23.71 20.95
N LYS A 607 14.32 -24.27 19.77
CA LYS A 607 14.98 -25.59 19.56
C LYS A 607 14.17 -26.78 20.03
N ALA A 608 12.94 -26.58 20.54
CA ALA A 608 11.98 -27.60 20.88
C ALA A 608 10.97 -27.84 19.75
N TYR A 609 10.28 -28.97 19.83
CA TYR A 609 9.28 -29.37 18.85
C TYR A 609 7.98 -29.74 19.55
N ARG A 610 6.86 -29.52 18.89
CA ARG A 610 5.53 -29.96 19.37
C ARG A 610 4.94 -30.95 18.38
N THR A 611 4.63 -32.16 18.85
CA THR A 611 3.93 -33.15 18.05
C THR A 611 2.44 -33.09 18.35
N LEU A 612 1.65 -32.92 17.32
CA LEU A 612 0.19 -32.93 17.32
C LEU A 612 -0.31 -34.07 16.44
N VAL A 613 -1.62 -34.28 16.41
CA VAL A 613 -2.23 -35.29 15.53
C VAL A 613 -1.99 -34.97 14.05
N SER A 614 -1.86 -33.69 13.69
CA SER A 614 -1.63 -33.20 12.34
C SER A 614 -0.16 -33.25 11.88
N GLY A 615 0.79 -33.45 12.79
CA GLY A 615 2.22 -33.47 12.47
C GLY A 615 3.10 -32.99 13.61
N THR A 616 4.41 -32.87 13.33
CA THR A 616 5.43 -32.34 14.23
C THR A 616 5.93 -31.00 13.70
N TYR A 617 5.98 -30.01 14.58
CA TYR A 617 6.25 -28.62 14.25
C TYR A 617 7.33 -28.03 15.16
N PRO A 618 8.22 -27.17 14.64
CA PRO A 618 9.16 -26.43 15.47
C PRO A 618 8.41 -25.42 16.33
N LEU A 619 8.85 -25.26 17.56
CA LEU A 619 8.26 -24.36 18.54
C LEU A 619 8.93 -22.99 18.48
N PHE A 620 8.15 -21.94 18.31
CA PHE A 620 8.59 -20.55 18.33
C PHE A 620 8.00 -19.81 19.53
N ALA A 621 8.81 -18.97 20.16
CA ALA A 621 8.39 -18.09 21.24
C ALA A 621 8.46 -16.63 20.83
N ILE A 622 7.52 -15.83 21.33
CA ILE A 622 7.55 -14.37 21.18
C ILE A 622 8.48 -13.80 22.25
N LYS A 623 9.43 -13.01 21.80
CA LYS A 623 10.42 -12.32 22.64
C LYS A 623 10.38 -10.82 22.44
N GLN A 624 11.00 -10.09 23.36
CA GLN A 624 11.10 -8.63 23.33
C GLN A 624 12.50 -8.20 23.73
N THR A 625 13.08 -7.23 23.01
CA THR A 625 14.41 -6.68 23.27
C THR A 625 14.49 -5.19 22.91
N SER A 626 15.54 -4.49 23.32
CA SER A 626 15.88 -3.18 22.78
C SER A 626 16.75 -3.36 21.54
N ALA A 627 16.40 -2.71 20.45
CA ALA A 627 17.07 -2.85 19.17
C ALA A 627 17.53 -1.53 18.56
N ALA A 628 18.60 -1.58 17.78
CA ALA A 628 19.06 -0.49 16.94
C ALA A 628 19.08 -0.95 15.48
N LEU A 629 18.39 -0.19 14.61
CA LEU A 629 18.38 -0.45 13.19
C LEU A 629 18.89 0.81 12.48
N HIS A 630 19.79 0.64 11.53
CA HIS A 630 20.27 1.73 10.69
C HIS A 630 20.60 1.22 9.30
N GLY A 631 20.53 2.12 8.33
CA GLY A 631 20.77 1.71 6.93
C GLY A 631 20.90 2.88 6.00
N VAL A 632 21.22 2.51 4.76
CA VAL A 632 21.37 3.43 3.63
C VAL A 632 20.71 2.83 2.41
N ASP A 633 19.90 3.64 1.73
CA ASP A 633 19.28 3.33 0.45
C ASP A 633 19.73 4.35 -0.60
N ALA A 634 20.09 3.90 -1.78
CA ALA A 634 20.52 4.77 -2.88
C ALA A 634 19.84 4.37 -4.18
N GLU A 635 19.55 5.37 -5.01
CA GLU A 635 19.07 5.17 -6.38
C GLU A 635 19.64 6.26 -7.28
N VAL A 636 20.15 5.85 -8.43
CA VAL A 636 20.68 6.76 -9.45
C VAL A 636 20.11 6.37 -10.79
N THR A 637 19.47 7.31 -11.47
CA THR A 637 19.00 7.16 -12.86
C THR A 637 19.71 8.16 -13.73
N VAL A 638 20.34 7.68 -14.79
CA VAL A 638 21.01 8.49 -15.80
C VAL A 638 20.20 8.42 -17.11
N TYR A 639 20.03 9.54 -17.77
CA TYR A 639 19.35 9.68 -19.06
C TYR A 639 20.38 10.09 -20.14
N PRO A 640 21.15 9.15 -20.71
CA PRO A 640 22.13 9.46 -21.76
C PRO A 640 21.46 10.07 -23.00
N PHE A 641 20.24 9.65 -23.27
CA PHE A 641 19.38 10.16 -24.34
C PHE A 641 17.94 10.26 -23.82
N SER A 642 17.10 11.07 -24.44
CA SER A 642 15.69 11.25 -24.05
C SER A 642 14.85 9.96 -24.15
N TRP A 643 15.33 8.96 -24.87
CA TRP A 643 14.69 7.66 -25.06
C TRP A 643 15.35 6.52 -24.26
N LEU A 644 16.46 6.77 -23.55
CA LEU A 644 17.24 5.74 -22.85
C LEU A 644 17.51 6.17 -21.41
N SER A 645 17.17 5.32 -20.45
CA SER A 645 17.54 5.47 -19.06
C SER A 645 18.29 4.23 -18.53
N TYR A 646 19.22 4.48 -17.60
CA TYR A 646 19.87 3.45 -16.79
C TYR A 646 19.68 3.80 -15.33
N THR A 647 19.04 2.90 -14.59
CA THR A 647 18.78 3.03 -13.15
C THR A 647 19.54 1.98 -12.38
N ILE A 648 20.24 2.38 -11.33
CA ILE A 648 20.81 1.49 -10.32
C ILE A 648 20.24 1.85 -8.95
N SER A 649 19.76 0.86 -8.18
CA SER A 649 19.29 1.04 -6.81
C SER A 649 19.86 -0.01 -5.88
N SER A 650 20.10 0.35 -4.63
CA SER A 650 20.66 -0.52 -3.59
C SER A 650 20.11 -0.15 -2.23
N GLY A 651 19.99 -1.14 -1.35
CA GLY A 651 19.66 -0.95 0.06
C GLY A 651 20.46 -1.88 0.96
N MET A 652 20.89 -1.35 2.10
CA MET A 652 21.65 -2.08 3.09
C MET A 652 21.22 -1.69 4.51
N ILE A 653 21.00 -2.70 5.36
CA ILE A 653 20.57 -2.53 6.75
C ILE A 653 21.46 -3.29 7.72
N TRP A 654 21.67 -2.69 8.89
CA TRP A 654 22.19 -3.31 10.09
C TRP A 654 21.12 -3.23 11.18
N ALA A 655 20.89 -4.34 11.87
CA ALA A 655 19.85 -4.44 12.89
C ALA A 655 20.33 -5.36 14.02
N ASN A 656 20.52 -4.82 15.20
CA ASN A 656 21.11 -5.50 16.32
C ASN A 656 20.32 -5.29 17.61
N GLU A 657 20.32 -6.29 18.48
CA GLU A 657 19.97 -6.13 19.89
C GLU A 657 20.98 -5.21 20.57
N GLN A 658 20.53 -4.22 21.32
CA GLN A 658 21.43 -3.25 21.96
C GLN A 658 22.21 -3.87 23.14
N SER A 659 21.62 -4.83 23.85
CA SER A 659 22.23 -5.43 25.04
C SER A 659 23.31 -6.45 24.73
N THR A 660 23.13 -7.23 23.66
CA THR A 660 23.99 -8.36 23.32
C THR A 660 24.81 -8.15 22.05
N GLY A 661 24.41 -7.19 21.22
CA GLY A 661 24.97 -7.00 19.87
C GLY A 661 24.56 -8.06 18.84
N ARG A 662 23.69 -9.04 19.22
CA ARG A 662 23.18 -10.08 18.32
C ARG A 662 22.40 -9.45 17.16
N TYR A 663 22.54 -10.03 15.97
CA TYR A 663 21.72 -9.62 14.83
C TYR A 663 20.28 -10.05 14.99
N LEU A 664 19.35 -9.17 14.63
CA LEU A 664 17.93 -9.50 14.58
C LEU A 664 17.63 -10.47 13.44
N PRO A 665 16.66 -11.39 13.62
CA PRO A 665 16.29 -12.37 12.58
C PRO A 665 15.58 -11.71 11.38
N TYR A 666 15.65 -12.36 10.22
CA TYR A 666 14.91 -12.05 8.99
C TYR A 666 15.21 -10.67 8.38
N MET A 667 16.35 -10.06 8.69
CA MET A 667 16.78 -8.80 8.07
C MET A 667 17.24 -9.04 6.64
N PRO A 668 16.78 -8.23 5.67
CA PRO A 668 17.17 -8.41 4.28
C PRO A 668 18.68 -8.22 4.07
N PRO A 669 19.32 -9.05 3.22
CA PRO A 669 20.71 -8.86 2.83
C PRO A 669 20.86 -7.65 1.88
N LEU A 670 22.10 -7.22 1.63
CA LEU A 670 22.41 -6.27 0.58
C LEU A 670 21.82 -6.74 -0.75
N HIS A 671 21.09 -5.86 -1.41
CA HIS A 671 20.59 -6.08 -2.76
C HIS A 671 20.92 -4.90 -3.66
N ILE A 672 21.21 -5.21 -4.94
CA ILE A 672 21.44 -4.24 -5.99
C ILE A 672 20.48 -4.57 -7.14
N ARG A 673 19.79 -3.56 -7.64
CA ARG A 673 18.94 -3.67 -8.83
C ARG A 673 19.43 -2.70 -9.87
N GLU A 674 19.48 -3.16 -11.10
CA GLU A 674 19.87 -2.39 -12.27
C GLU A 674 18.78 -2.53 -13.33
N GLU A 675 18.44 -1.46 -14.01
CA GLU A 675 17.52 -1.45 -15.13
C GLU A 675 18.07 -0.58 -16.25
N ILE A 676 18.12 -1.14 -17.45
CA ILE A 676 18.30 -0.37 -18.69
C ILE A 676 16.95 -0.35 -19.40
N LYS A 677 16.40 0.85 -19.63
CA LYS A 677 15.09 1.02 -20.25
C LYS A 677 15.17 1.95 -21.45
N GLY A 678 14.66 1.49 -22.59
CA GLY A 678 14.44 2.30 -23.77
C GLY A 678 12.96 2.56 -24.01
N GLU A 679 12.59 3.78 -24.41
CA GLU A 679 11.21 4.20 -24.72
C GLU A 679 11.21 5.04 -25.99
N TRP A 680 10.35 4.67 -26.95
CA TRP A 680 10.28 5.34 -28.25
C TRP A 680 8.84 5.69 -28.63
N ALA A 681 8.68 6.88 -29.19
CA ALA A 681 7.50 7.21 -29.95
C ALA A 681 7.64 6.66 -31.39
N VAL A 682 6.64 5.95 -31.89
CA VAL A 682 6.63 5.30 -33.20
C VAL A 682 5.52 5.90 -34.05
N LEU A 683 5.73 5.95 -35.38
CA LEU A 683 4.75 6.45 -36.38
C LEU A 683 4.18 7.85 -36.01
N GLY A 684 5.07 8.82 -35.81
CA GLY A 684 4.69 10.20 -35.51
C GLY A 684 4.03 10.41 -34.16
N GLY A 685 4.35 9.56 -33.17
CA GLY A 685 3.84 9.69 -31.79
C GLY A 685 2.49 8.99 -31.52
N LYS A 686 1.88 8.35 -32.53
CA LYS A 686 0.64 7.60 -32.36
C LYS A 686 0.81 6.31 -31.55
N HIS A 687 2.01 5.75 -31.57
CA HIS A 687 2.33 4.52 -30.85
C HIS A 687 3.54 4.76 -29.94
N LYS A 688 3.63 4.00 -28.86
CA LYS A 688 4.79 4.01 -27.95
C LYS A 688 5.31 2.58 -27.81
N ALA A 689 6.62 2.41 -27.81
CA ALA A 689 7.28 1.13 -27.55
C ALA A 689 8.26 1.29 -26.39
N SER A 690 8.37 0.30 -25.55
CA SER A 690 9.35 0.25 -24.48
C SER A 690 9.96 -1.12 -24.35
N ILE A 691 11.23 -1.17 -23.96
CA ILE A 691 11.94 -2.39 -23.58
C ILE A 691 12.78 -2.10 -22.35
N SER A 692 12.77 -2.96 -21.35
CA SER A 692 13.69 -2.87 -20.23
C SER A 692 14.31 -4.22 -19.88
N LEU A 693 15.60 -4.20 -19.62
CA LEU A 693 16.36 -5.32 -19.07
C LEU A 693 16.67 -5.02 -17.62
N GLN A 694 16.28 -5.92 -16.74
CA GLN A 694 16.45 -5.79 -15.30
C GLN A 694 17.43 -6.84 -14.79
N HIS A 695 18.30 -6.44 -13.87
CA HIS A 695 19.19 -7.33 -13.14
C HIS A 695 19.02 -7.11 -11.64
N LYS A 696 18.89 -8.18 -10.87
CA LYS A 696 18.81 -8.18 -9.41
C LYS A 696 19.96 -9.04 -8.87
N PHE A 697 20.85 -8.45 -8.09
CA PHE A 697 21.84 -9.15 -7.28
C PHE A 697 21.40 -9.12 -5.82
N VAL A 698 21.46 -10.28 -5.15
CA VAL A 698 21.24 -10.40 -3.70
C VAL A 698 22.44 -11.09 -3.08
N ALA A 699 23.06 -10.43 -2.11
CA ALA A 699 24.22 -10.97 -1.42
C ALA A 699 23.82 -12.07 -0.43
N LYS A 700 24.75 -12.94 -0.06
CA LYS A 700 24.59 -13.85 1.07
C LYS A 700 24.40 -13.01 2.35
N GLN A 701 23.40 -13.34 3.19
CA GLN A 701 23.24 -12.69 4.48
C GLN A 701 24.34 -13.14 5.45
N ASN A 702 25.23 -12.21 5.78
CA ASN A 702 26.33 -12.46 6.74
C ASN A 702 26.07 -11.82 8.12
N ARG A 703 24.98 -11.03 8.23
CA ARG A 703 24.55 -10.36 9.44
C ARG A 703 23.32 -11.06 10.00
N PHE A 704 23.48 -12.27 10.49
CA PHE A 704 22.43 -13.05 11.16
C PHE A 704 23.05 -13.85 12.31
N ASP A 705 22.24 -14.18 13.30
CA ASP A 705 22.63 -15.09 14.38
C ASP A 705 22.06 -16.48 14.08
N PRO A 706 22.91 -17.53 13.93
CA PRO A 706 22.46 -18.89 13.67
C PRO A 706 21.53 -19.47 14.74
N ASP A 707 21.58 -18.94 15.95
CA ASP A 707 20.73 -19.39 17.05
C ASP A 707 19.29 -18.85 16.97
N THR A 708 19.06 -17.82 16.17
CA THR A 708 17.72 -17.24 15.89
C THR A 708 17.03 -17.87 14.68
N ASP A 709 17.62 -18.92 14.11
CA ASP A 709 17.16 -19.57 12.88
C ASP A 709 17.00 -21.09 13.09
N LEU A 710 16.19 -21.77 12.28
CA LEU A 710 16.08 -23.22 12.24
C LEU A 710 17.30 -23.87 11.58
N ILE A 711 17.99 -23.15 10.68
CA ILE A 711 19.23 -23.58 10.01
C ILE A 711 20.39 -22.63 10.34
N LYS A 712 21.59 -23.18 10.46
CA LYS A 712 22.78 -22.44 10.88
C LYS A 712 23.51 -21.72 9.76
N PHE A 713 22.96 -21.68 8.55
CA PHE A 713 23.58 -21.03 7.40
C PHE A 713 22.56 -20.22 6.58
N ALA A 714 23.01 -19.10 6.02
CA ALA A 714 22.20 -18.32 5.09
C ALA A 714 22.33 -18.86 3.66
N PRO A 715 21.29 -18.73 2.82
CA PRO A 715 21.37 -19.04 1.40
C PRO A 715 22.52 -18.32 0.70
N PRO A 716 23.12 -18.92 -0.35
CA PRO A 716 24.18 -18.27 -1.13
C PRO A 716 23.66 -17.04 -1.88
N ALA A 717 24.57 -16.15 -2.26
CA ALA A 717 24.29 -15.03 -3.15
C ALA A 717 23.76 -15.51 -4.51
N TYR A 718 22.92 -14.71 -5.15
CA TYR A 718 22.35 -15.03 -6.45
C TYR A 718 22.08 -13.80 -7.31
N HIS A 719 21.94 -14.06 -8.62
CA HIS A 719 21.60 -13.08 -9.63
C HIS A 719 20.33 -13.52 -10.37
N LEU A 720 19.43 -12.58 -10.61
CA LEU A 720 18.24 -12.77 -11.43
C LEU A 720 18.23 -11.73 -12.54
N VAL A 721 17.77 -12.15 -13.73
CA VAL A 721 17.59 -11.25 -14.88
C VAL A 721 16.13 -11.28 -15.28
N GLY A 722 15.55 -10.11 -15.57
CA GLY A 722 14.20 -9.92 -16.08
C GLY A 722 14.19 -9.12 -17.37
N LEU A 723 13.15 -9.28 -18.16
CA LEU A 723 12.92 -8.54 -19.40
C LEU A 723 11.45 -8.06 -19.42
N ASN A 724 11.25 -6.76 -19.69
CA ASN A 724 9.92 -6.23 -19.94
C ASN A 724 9.86 -5.60 -21.33
N VAL A 725 8.75 -5.82 -22.03
CA VAL A 725 8.44 -5.22 -23.33
C VAL A 725 7.04 -4.64 -23.26
N GLY A 726 6.89 -3.39 -23.66
CA GLY A 726 5.61 -2.70 -23.74
C GLY A 726 5.39 -2.13 -25.14
N PHE A 727 4.16 -2.21 -25.63
CA PHE A 727 3.75 -1.55 -26.87
C PHE A 727 2.34 -0.96 -26.70
N THR A 728 2.22 0.35 -26.90
CA THR A 728 0.93 1.06 -26.89
C THR A 728 0.55 1.41 -28.31
N GLN A 729 -0.55 0.85 -28.79
CA GLN A 729 -1.15 1.14 -30.06
C GLN A 729 -2.28 2.15 -29.88
N GLY A 730 -2.01 3.43 -30.18
CA GLY A 730 -3.02 4.48 -30.12
C GLY A 730 -3.80 4.64 -31.43
N GLY A 731 -4.95 5.32 -31.34
CA GLY A 731 -5.74 5.73 -32.51
C GLY A 731 -6.57 4.61 -33.16
N ILE A 732 -6.94 3.56 -32.42
CA ILE A 732 -7.84 2.50 -32.89
C ILE A 732 -9.26 3.03 -33.04
N ALA A 733 -9.72 3.80 -32.05
CA ALA A 733 -10.92 4.61 -32.10
C ALA A 733 -10.62 5.98 -31.45
N LYS A 734 -11.59 6.90 -31.44
CA LYS A 734 -11.42 8.20 -30.83
C LYS A 734 -11.14 8.04 -29.34
N ASN A 735 -9.97 8.50 -28.87
CA ASN A 735 -9.53 8.41 -27.48
C ASN A 735 -9.38 6.97 -26.94
N SER A 736 -8.99 6.01 -27.79
CA SER A 736 -8.74 4.64 -27.36
C SER A 736 -7.34 4.18 -27.71
N ASP A 737 -6.81 3.28 -26.89
CA ASP A 737 -5.55 2.59 -27.14
C ASP A 737 -5.60 1.12 -26.71
N ILE A 738 -4.70 0.32 -27.28
CA ILE A 738 -4.39 -1.03 -26.77
C ILE A 738 -2.95 -1.06 -26.28
N ILE A 739 -2.77 -1.58 -25.09
CA ILE A 739 -1.45 -1.73 -24.49
C ILE A 739 -1.14 -3.23 -24.39
N TYR A 740 -0.07 -3.64 -25.05
CA TYR A 740 0.50 -4.99 -24.96
C TYR A 740 1.69 -4.96 -24.03
N ARG A 741 1.77 -5.91 -23.08
CA ARG A 741 2.91 -6.04 -22.16
C ARG A 741 3.37 -7.48 -22.09
N LEU A 742 4.68 -7.68 -22.15
CA LEU A 742 5.36 -8.95 -21.89
C LEU A 742 6.36 -8.71 -20.76
N SER A 743 6.28 -9.51 -19.70
CA SER A 743 7.25 -9.50 -18.60
C SER A 743 7.82 -10.90 -18.42
N ILE A 744 9.12 -11.01 -18.30
CA ILE A 744 9.82 -12.26 -18.02
C ILE A 744 10.65 -12.06 -16.76
N GLU A 745 10.30 -12.78 -15.71
CA GLU A 745 11.04 -12.83 -14.46
C GLU A 745 11.90 -14.08 -14.42
N ASN A 746 13.08 -13.98 -13.79
CA ASN A 746 14.06 -15.07 -13.72
C ASN A 746 14.31 -15.70 -15.10
N LEU A 747 14.72 -14.88 -16.07
CA LEU A 747 14.88 -15.24 -17.49
C LEU A 747 15.70 -16.52 -17.70
N PHE A 748 16.74 -16.71 -16.91
CA PHE A 748 17.64 -17.87 -17.00
C PHE A 748 17.19 -19.07 -16.16
N ASN A 749 16.01 -19.00 -15.56
CA ASN A 749 15.44 -20.06 -14.70
C ASN A 749 16.40 -20.50 -13.59
N LYS A 750 17.05 -19.53 -12.93
CA LYS A 750 17.99 -19.78 -11.83
C LYS A 750 17.25 -20.33 -10.62
N GLU A 751 17.77 -21.39 -10.02
CA GLU A 751 17.33 -21.88 -8.72
C GLU A 751 17.97 -21.06 -7.60
N TYR A 752 17.19 -20.55 -6.67
CA TYR A 752 17.64 -19.70 -5.57
C TYR A 752 16.71 -19.78 -4.34
N LYS A 753 17.18 -19.24 -3.23
CA LYS A 753 16.41 -19.04 -2.00
C LYS A 753 16.61 -17.62 -1.49
N GLU A 754 15.51 -16.94 -1.19
CA GLU A 754 15.55 -15.67 -0.45
C GLU A 754 15.77 -15.94 1.04
N TYR A 755 16.67 -15.18 1.68
CA TYR A 755 16.90 -15.30 3.13
C TYR A 755 15.64 -14.94 3.92
N THR A 756 14.85 -13.98 3.45
CA THR A 756 13.61 -13.51 4.06
C THR A 756 12.38 -14.34 3.70
N ASN A 757 12.53 -15.42 2.92
CA ASN A 757 11.44 -16.38 2.70
C ASN A 757 11.41 -17.41 3.82
N LEU A 758 10.34 -17.41 4.62
CA LEU A 758 10.16 -18.30 5.78
C LEU A 758 9.97 -19.78 5.37
N ALA A 759 9.58 -20.04 4.13
CA ALA A 759 9.49 -21.41 3.59
C ALA A 759 10.83 -21.93 3.01
N ARG A 760 11.94 -21.16 3.06
CA ARG A 760 13.26 -21.56 2.56
C ARG A 760 13.80 -22.85 3.19
N TYR A 761 13.28 -23.22 4.36
CA TYR A 761 13.61 -24.49 5.01
C TYR A 761 13.12 -25.71 4.22
N TYR A 762 12.08 -25.55 3.41
CA TYR A 762 11.36 -26.63 2.76
C TYR A 762 11.35 -26.55 1.24
N ALA A 763 11.59 -25.37 0.67
CA ALA A 763 11.52 -25.17 -0.77
C ALA A 763 12.43 -24.03 -1.28
N HIS A 764 12.69 -24.02 -2.58
CA HIS A 764 13.27 -22.91 -3.32
C HIS A 764 12.20 -21.90 -3.75
N ASP A 765 12.63 -20.70 -4.08
CA ASP A 765 11.77 -19.65 -4.62
C ASP A 765 11.36 -19.95 -6.07
N LEU A 766 10.48 -19.10 -6.63
CA LEU A 766 9.87 -19.32 -7.95
C LEU A 766 10.91 -19.31 -9.07
N GLY A 767 10.76 -20.24 -10.00
CA GLY A 767 11.49 -20.28 -11.26
C GLY A 767 11.00 -19.20 -12.24
N ARG A 768 11.40 -19.37 -13.51
CA ARG A 768 11.01 -18.41 -14.57
C ARG A 768 9.50 -18.29 -14.68
N ASN A 769 9.07 -17.02 -14.80
CA ASN A 769 7.69 -16.66 -15.08
C ASN A 769 7.63 -15.75 -16.31
N ILE A 770 6.84 -16.11 -17.31
CA ILE A 770 6.55 -15.30 -18.49
C ILE A 770 5.11 -14.86 -18.37
N GLN A 771 4.89 -13.56 -18.27
CA GLN A 771 3.56 -12.96 -18.16
C GLN A 771 3.28 -12.11 -19.40
N PHE A 772 2.08 -12.24 -19.93
CA PHE A 772 1.57 -11.43 -21.03
C PHE A 772 0.27 -10.76 -20.61
N SER A 773 0.08 -9.50 -21.00
CA SER A 773 -1.21 -8.81 -20.81
C SER A 773 -1.57 -7.93 -22.01
N ILE A 774 -2.86 -7.81 -22.24
CA ILE A 774 -3.46 -6.90 -23.23
C ILE A 774 -4.48 -6.05 -22.48
N SER A 775 -4.33 -4.72 -22.56
CA SER A 775 -5.27 -3.76 -21.98
C SER A 775 -5.87 -2.90 -23.10
N TYR A 776 -7.19 -2.84 -23.18
CA TYR A 776 -7.92 -1.92 -24.05
C TYR A 776 -8.50 -0.79 -23.21
N ASN A 777 -8.11 0.45 -23.52
CA ASN A 777 -8.61 1.68 -22.91
C ASN A 777 -9.54 2.40 -23.90
N PHE A 778 -10.67 2.91 -23.42
CA PHE A 778 -11.70 3.57 -24.24
C PHE A 778 -12.37 4.74 -23.55
#